data_d2c34371c1a25f4dd94ee5596007862e
#
_entry.id   d2c34371c1a25f4dd94ee5596007862e
#
_cell.length_a   1.000
_cell.length_b   1.000
_cell.length_c   1.000
_cell.angle_alpha   90.00
_cell.angle_beta   90.00
_cell.angle_gamma   90.00
#
_symmetry.space_group_name_H-M   'P 1'
#
loop_
_entity.id
_entity.type
_entity.pdbx_description
1 polymer ?
#
loop_
_entity_poly.entity_id
_entity_poly.type
_entity_poly.pdbx_seq_one_letter_code
_entity_poly.pdbx_strand_id
1 'polypeptide(L)'
;MKSLICLALLFLALSVRGQGITLTGNVRDGKDQSALQDVNVVISSQGHKDITAYTISDQKGSFRLTYTPAKDKEYVIRFSYLGYETVVLNIEKSITQYNVALHAQAIDIKEIIVKAPKIKSQGDTIIYNVASFSKEGDKTIGDVLKKLPGVRVEENGQISYQGTAINKFYIEGMDLLGGKYNIATNNISNDDVGSVEIMENHQPIKALNGLSISEQAAINLRLKEKAKQKWIGSLKGGGGFTPSSGLWTAEVIAMHFNKNFQSLNTYKTNNTGQDVTKEFKSFDLNERRYGSEKLTDYIHISSLYPHELNRERELFNTTHQVTSNNLSRLKSGLNITTHIGWIDHKEQADKQTITQYYQADADTITVREHESSLYKKQTLAAGITLDINEEQYNMTNRLMTDFTWKHKDEAVNGNLPNIQNSYSPDKQLVNDLYLLKKFGKKFIIFSSYSFLQDNPQKLSVLYTKESPKVQRIEQRKLFSDNKVDYGIVAGKLVINTTVGFSLLSRNMRSRLTGMEQVDKAENYSHVNSTRLYLISKLEYSLGKLKSYLSLPVYFYTSRYSGKTTASKEKYTKLSLNPRLYVTYPFSSRWQMDITGSVSSSPSGESLFYTGYIMNSYRTMSEGYPVYKQNRRQMIEGNLSYKQAMEELFGNLSVRYSRSTTPYTPYQQFQEGYLISSYQEGENNRNQFSISASLSKGISWIKGYIFLDAAYSDSRSLLVRNDLKVPNAQRTWHIVPRLEMDLFRWLTMKYKLNYAYSILALEDEETATRNISLNQQLSLRFSPFAKVSMELVAEHYHNESSTDRTRDFFLADFILSHKISSKWEIEVLAKNLMNEQRYVYTSFTDEASTVSRSYDIRPRNLMMTIKYSY
;
A
#
# COMPACT_ATOMS: atom_id res chain seq x y z
N MET A 1 28.36 -12.49 20.90
CA MET A 1 28.19 -13.94 21.17
C MET A 1 27.15 -14.23 22.25
N LYS A 2 27.15 -13.57 23.42
CA LYS A 2 26.16 -13.82 24.50
C LYS A 2 24.71 -13.52 24.08
N SER A 3 24.46 -12.51 23.25
CA SER A 3 23.12 -12.13 22.76
C SER A 3 22.53 -13.10 21.72
N LEU A 4 23.39 -13.80 20.96
CA LEU A 4 22.93 -14.84 20.01
C LEU A 4 22.53 -16.14 20.74
N ILE A 5 23.15 -16.43 21.84
CA ILE A 5 22.82 -17.62 22.68
C ILE A 5 21.49 -17.41 23.39
N CYS A 6 21.19 -16.20 23.85
CA CYS A 6 19.88 -15.88 24.41
C CYS A 6 18.75 -15.96 23.38
N LEU A 7 18.99 -15.55 22.12
CA LEU A 7 18.02 -15.72 21.05
C LEU A 7 17.80 -17.18 20.68
N ALA A 8 18.87 -17.99 20.66
CA ALA A 8 18.79 -19.42 20.39
C ALA A 8 18.09 -20.19 21.52
N LEU A 9 18.28 -19.77 22.77
CA LEU A 9 17.58 -20.34 23.93
C LEU A 9 16.10 -19.93 23.98
N LEU A 10 15.75 -18.73 23.50
CA LEU A 10 14.37 -18.31 23.36
C LEU A 10 13.65 -19.15 22.28
N PHE A 11 14.34 -19.53 21.19
CA PHE A 11 13.79 -20.43 20.17
C PHE A 11 13.64 -21.88 20.65
N LEU A 12 14.49 -22.36 21.54
CA LEU A 12 14.36 -23.70 22.12
C LEU A 12 13.20 -23.80 23.14
N ALA A 13 12.86 -22.70 23.82
CA ALA A 13 11.77 -22.69 24.81
C ALA A 13 10.36 -22.69 24.18
N LEU A 14 10.25 -22.45 22.86
CA LEU A 14 8.97 -22.46 22.12
C LEU A 14 8.60 -23.84 21.55
N SER A 15 9.33 -24.89 21.83
CA SER A 15 9.06 -26.25 21.38
C SER A 15 8.05 -26.98 22.27
N VAL A 16 6.99 -26.33 22.73
CA VAL A 16 5.84 -27.03 23.31
C VAL A 16 5.03 -27.62 22.16
N ARG A 17 5.37 -28.83 21.75
CA ARG A 17 4.53 -29.66 20.88
C ARG A 17 3.28 -30.07 21.70
N GLY A 18 2.18 -29.37 21.50
CA GLY A 18 0.87 -29.93 21.80
C GLY A 18 0.70 -31.18 20.93
N GLN A 19 0.68 -32.37 21.52
CA GLN A 19 0.41 -33.59 20.76
C GLN A 19 -1.03 -33.52 20.25
N GLY A 20 -1.21 -33.37 18.95
CA GLY A 20 -2.50 -33.45 18.29
C GLY A 20 -3.01 -34.91 18.37
N ILE A 21 -4.22 -35.09 18.85
CA ILE A 21 -4.93 -36.40 18.88
C ILE A 21 -5.71 -36.49 17.56
N THR A 22 -5.48 -37.56 16.81
CA THR A 22 -6.24 -37.86 15.60
C THR A 22 -7.32 -38.89 15.91
N LEU A 23 -8.57 -38.49 15.68
CA LEU A 23 -9.72 -39.37 15.77
C LEU A 23 -10.10 -39.84 14.37
N THR A 24 -10.47 -41.09 14.26
CA THR A 24 -10.94 -41.72 13.03
C THR A 24 -12.21 -42.51 13.29
N GLY A 25 -12.96 -42.89 12.28
CA GLY A 25 -14.10 -43.77 12.42
C GLY A 25 -14.97 -43.80 11.18
N ASN A 26 -16.11 -44.48 11.33
CA ASN A 26 -17.10 -44.62 10.29
C ASN A 26 -18.48 -44.21 10.80
N VAL A 27 -19.25 -43.53 9.94
CA VAL A 27 -20.65 -43.18 10.21
C VAL A 27 -21.55 -43.97 9.26
N ARG A 28 -22.55 -44.64 9.80
CA ARG A 28 -23.47 -45.49 9.05
C ARG A 28 -24.90 -45.17 9.41
N ASP A 29 -25.81 -45.53 8.53
CA ASP A 29 -27.25 -45.57 8.84
C ASP A 29 -27.55 -46.67 9.86
N GLY A 30 -28.30 -46.35 10.93
CA GLY A 30 -28.64 -47.27 12.01
C GLY A 30 -29.59 -48.37 11.59
N LYS A 31 -30.34 -48.22 10.48
CA LYS A 31 -31.34 -49.16 10.01
C LYS A 31 -30.75 -50.18 9.02
N ASP A 32 -30.02 -49.69 7.99
CA ASP A 32 -29.54 -50.57 6.89
C ASP A 32 -28.01 -50.70 6.83
N GLN A 33 -27.30 -50.07 7.78
CA GLN A 33 -25.84 -50.08 7.90
C GLN A 33 -25.10 -49.52 6.66
N SER A 34 -25.79 -48.79 5.78
CA SER A 34 -25.19 -48.11 4.64
C SER A 34 -24.25 -47.01 5.14
N ALA A 35 -23.17 -46.73 4.36
CA ALA A 35 -22.25 -45.67 4.66
C ALA A 35 -22.94 -44.31 4.46
N LEU A 36 -22.85 -43.41 5.43
CA LEU A 36 -23.37 -42.06 5.35
C LEU A 36 -22.23 -41.08 4.94
N GLN A 37 -22.33 -40.56 3.72
CA GLN A 37 -21.46 -39.53 3.21
C GLN A 37 -21.93 -38.14 3.65
N ASP A 38 -21.00 -37.17 3.76
CA ASP A 38 -21.25 -35.76 4.09
C ASP A 38 -21.84 -35.53 5.48
N VAL A 39 -21.64 -36.46 6.42
CA VAL A 39 -22.00 -36.28 7.85
C VAL A 39 -21.04 -35.27 8.46
N ASN A 40 -21.56 -34.21 9.07
CA ASN A 40 -20.74 -33.25 9.81
C ASN A 40 -20.23 -33.87 11.12
N VAL A 41 -18.91 -33.91 11.29
CA VAL A 41 -18.24 -34.42 12.49
C VAL A 41 -17.52 -33.23 13.14
N VAL A 42 -18.00 -32.84 14.34
CA VAL A 42 -17.54 -31.59 14.99
C VAL A 42 -17.07 -31.93 16.42
N ILE A 43 -15.89 -31.41 16.78
CA ILE A 43 -15.39 -31.45 18.17
C ILE A 43 -15.61 -30.05 18.78
N SER A 44 -16.21 -30.05 19.98
CA SER A 44 -16.37 -28.85 20.81
C SER A 44 -16.05 -29.15 22.28
N SER A 45 -15.71 -28.15 23.07
CA SER A 45 -15.60 -28.34 24.53
C SER A 45 -16.97 -28.49 25.13
N GLN A 46 -17.06 -29.36 26.15
CA GLN A 46 -18.33 -29.65 26.82
C GLN A 46 -18.94 -28.36 27.41
N GLY A 47 -20.24 -28.12 27.13
CA GLY A 47 -20.94 -26.92 27.59
C GLY A 47 -20.72 -25.63 26.76
N HIS A 48 -19.82 -25.65 25.81
CA HIS A 48 -19.56 -24.50 24.90
C HIS A 48 -19.93 -24.83 23.46
N LYS A 49 -20.40 -23.79 22.71
CA LYS A 49 -20.72 -23.90 21.27
C LYS A 49 -19.53 -23.72 20.33
N ASP A 50 -18.35 -23.50 20.88
CA ASP A 50 -17.14 -23.19 20.10
C ASP A 50 -16.59 -24.47 19.45
N ILE A 51 -16.43 -24.45 18.14
CA ILE A 51 -15.91 -25.59 17.37
C ILE A 51 -14.39 -25.61 17.50
N THR A 52 -13.86 -26.72 18.07
CA THR A 52 -12.41 -26.94 18.20
C THR A 52 -11.81 -27.57 16.95
N ALA A 53 -12.52 -28.48 16.29
CA ALA A 53 -12.15 -29.09 15.03
C ALA A 53 -13.39 -29.64 14.33
N TYR A 54 -13.36 -29.77 13.01
CA TYR A 54 -14.45 -30.38 12.26
C TYR A 54 -13.93 -31.07 10.98
N THR A 55 -14.70 -32.03 10.52
CA THR A 55 -14.53 -32.73 9.24
C THR A 55 -15.90 -33.20 8.74
N ILE A 56 -15.95 -33.78 7.55
CA ILE A 56 -17.10 -34.48 6.99
C ILE A 56 -16.72 -35.92 6.65
N SER A 57 -17.67 -36.82 6.69
CA SER A 57 -17.45 -38.21 6.26
C SER A 57 -17.35 -38.32 4.72
N ASP A 58 -16.50 -39.22 4.25
CA ASP A 58 -16.31 -39.52 2.84
C ASP A 58 -17.39 -40.45 2.27
N GLN A 59 -17.26 -40.83 0.98
CA GLN A 59 -18.19 -41.74 0.30
C GLN A 59 -18.33 -43.12 0.96
N LYS A 60 -17.38 -43.53 1.80
CA LYS A 60 -17.41 -44.80 2.58
C LYS A 60 -17.88 -44.58 3.99
N GLY A 61 -18.37 -43.37 4.34
CA GLY A 61 -18.76 -42.97 5.67
C GLY A 61 -17.58 -42.75 6.63
N SER A 62 -16.33 -42.81 6.13
CA SER A 62 -15.13 -42.70 6.94
C SER A 62 -14.79 -41.23 7.19
N PHE A 63 -14.30 -40.92 8.40
CA PHE A 63 -13.81 -39.58 8.75
C PHE A 63 -12.45 -39.64 9.44
N ARG A 64 -11.70 -38.58 9.34
CA ARG A 64 -10.47 -38.37 10.09
C ARG A 64 -10.42 -36.91 10.55
N LEU A 65 -10.18 -36.70 11.85
CA LEU A 65 -10.21 -35.40 12.48
C LEU A 65 -9.10 -35.29 13.52
N THR A 66 -8.27 -34.28 13.43
CA THR A 66 -7.17 -34.01 14.37
C THR A 66 -7.46 -32.76 15.18
N TYR A 67 -7.31 -32.85 16.49
CA TYR A 67 -7.45 -31.72 17.40
C TYR A 67 -6.38 -31.75 18.48
N THR A 68 -6.12 -30.59 19.08
CA THR A 68 -5.17 -30.45 20.19
C THR A 68 -5.95 -30.14 21.47
N PRO A 69 -6.08 -31.08 22.43
CA PRO A 69 -6.78 -30.82 23.65
C PRO A 69 -6.06 -29.81 24.53
N ALA A 70 -6.78 -28.82 25.06
CA ALA A 70 -6.26 -27.96 26.12
C ALA A 70 -6.30 -28.70 27.47
N LYS A 71 -5.36 -28.36 28.35
CA LYS A 71 -5.28 -28.90 29.71
C LYS A 71 -6.58 -28.53 30.47
N ASP A 72 -7.18 -29.48 31.14
CA ASP A 72 -8.38 -29.30 31.96
C ASP A 72 -9.71 -28.98 31.20
N LYS A 73 -9.80 -29.35 29.91
CA LYS A 73 -11.07 -29.29 29.18
C LYS A 73 -11.54 -30.67 28.75
N GLU A 74 -12.82 -30.90 28.93
CA GLU A 74 -13.52 -32.08 28.39
C GLU A 74 -14.06 -31.71 27.00
N TYR A 75 -14.03 -32.68 26.09
CA TYR A 75 -14.44 -32.47 24.70
C TYR A 75 -15.50 -33.47 24.32
N VAL A 76 -16.41 -33.03 23.45
CA VAL A 76 -17.43 -33.88 22.83
C VAL A 76 -17.24 -33.92 21.35
N ILE A 77 -17.49 -35.08 20.74
CA ILE A 77 -17.58 -35.26 19.31
C ILE A 77 -19.05 -35.40 18.92
N ARG A 78 -19.49 -34.56 17.96
CA ARG A 78 -20.88 -34.52 17.52
C ARG A 78 -20.94 -34.94 16.06
N PHE A 79 -21.89 -35.85 15.78
CA PHE A 79 -22.20 -36.30 14.44
C PHE A 79 -23.59 -35.77 14.06
N SER A 80 -23.69 -35.02 12.97
CA SER A 80 -24.98 -34.47 12.55
C SER A 80 -25.13 -34.60 11.02
N TYR A 81 -26.31 -35.08 10.62
CA TYR A 81 -26.68 -35.29 9.24
C TYR A 81 -28.16 -34.92 9.04
N LEU A 82 -28.45 -34.28 7.88
CA LEU A 82 -29.83 -33.84 7.63
C LEU A 82 -30.80 -35.04 7.57
N GLY A 83 -31.87 -34.99 8.36
CA GLY A 83 -32.84 -36.07 8.47
C GLY A 83 -32.49 -37.17 9.46
N TYR A 84 -31.42 -36.97 10.24
CA TYR A 84 -30.98 -37.93 11.27
C TYR A 84 -30.86 -37.29 12.64
N GLU A 85 -31.03 -38.08 13.69
CA GLU A 85 -30.78 -37.66 15.06
C GLU A 85 -29.31 -37.36 15.27
N THR A 86 -29.02 -36.23 15.91
CA THR A 86 -27.64 -35.83 16.22
C THR A 86 -27.09 -36.68 17.36
N VAL A 87 -25.98 -37.37 17.12
CA VAL A 87 -25.27 -38.14 18.15
C VAL A 87 -24.14 -37.30 18.72
N VAL A 88 -24.07 -37.22 20.05
CA VAL A 88 -23.00 -36.53 20.79
C VAL A 88 -22.34 -37.52 21.72
N LEU A 89 -21.03 -37.70 21.59
CA LEU A 89 -20.24 -38.63 22.43
C LEU A 89 -19.14 -37.83 23.13
N ASN A 90 -18.84 -38.22 24.38
CA ASN A 90 -17.69 -37.69 25.10
C ASN A 90 -16.41 -38.26 24.47
N ILE A 91 -15.38 -37.42 24.36
CA ILE A 91 -14.06 -37.87 23.86
C ILE A 91 -13.26 -38.37 25.04
N GLU A 92 -13.03 -39.69 25.08
CA GLU A 92 -12.17 -40.35 26.07
C GLU A 92 -10.72 -40.42 25.52
N LYS A 93 -9.72 -40.16 26.37
CA LYS A 93 -8.31 -40.13 25.99
C LYS A 93 -7.76 -41.46 25.43
N SER A 94 -8.45 -42.58 25.77
CA SER A 94 -8.10 -43.94 25.34
C SER A 94 -8.73 -44.35 24.01
N ILE A 95 -9.73 -43.62 23.52
CA ILE A 95 -10.51 -43.98 22.33
C ILE A 95 -10.13 -43.04 21.17
N THR A 96 -9.52 -43.61 20.16
CA THR A 96 -9.14 -42.85 18.91
C THR A 96 -10.01 -43.22 17.72
N GLN A 97 -10.91 -44.24 17.87
CA GLN A 97 -11.80 -44.70 16.80
C GLN A 97 -13.25 -44.66 17.27
N TYR A 98 -14.10 -43.93 16.54
CA TYR A 98 -15.52 -43.74 16.79
C TYR A 98 -16.34 -44.24 15.60
N ASN A 99 -17.00 -45.39 15.76
CA ASN A 99 -17.93 -45.90 14.76
C ASN A 99 -19.35 -45.58 15.26
N VAL A 100 -20.09 -44.80 14.47
CA VAL A 100 -21.38 -44.24 14.90
C VAL A 100 -22.47 -44.64 13.93
N ALA A 101 -23.59 -45.12 14.45
CA ALA A 101 -24.82 -45.33 13.70
C ALA A 101 -25.76 -44.13 13.96
N LEU A 102 -26.19 -43.45 12.91
CA LEU A 102 -27.20 -42.39 12.99
C LEU A 102 -28.56 -42.95 12.63
N HIS A 103 -29.57 -42.60 13.43
CA HIS A 103 -30.97 -43.03 13.22
C HIS A 103 -31.72 -41.89 12.51
N ALA A 104 -32.45 -42.26 11.44
CA ALA A 104 -33.31 -41.35 10.74
C ALA A 104 -34.40 -40.80 11.67
N GLN A 105 -34.54 -39.53 11.81
CA GLN A 105 -35.54 -38.82 12.58
C GLN A 105 -36.31 -37.88 11.68
N ALA A 106 -37.64 -38.01 11.64
CA ALA A 106 -38.44 -36.98 10.95
C ALA A 106 -38.29 -35.66 11.69
N ILE A 107 -37.59 -34.74 11.07
CA ILE A 107 -37.40 -33.39 11.60
C ILE A 107 -38.60 -32.56 11.20
N ASP A 108 -39.34 -32.07 12.16
CA ASP A 108 -40.19 -30.90 11.97
C ASP A 108 -39.23 -29.74 11.63
N ILE A 109 -39.24 -29.31 10.38
CA ILE A 109 -38.32 -28.26 9.87
C ILE A 109 -38.77 -26.93 10.49
N LYS A 110 -38.36 -26.68 11.74
CA LYS A 110 -38.20 -25.33 12.21
C LYS A 110 -37.11 -24.71 11.33
N GLU A 111 -37.43 -23.64 10.66
CA GLU A 111 -36.55 -22.89 9.81
C GLU A 111 -35.16 -22.75 10.42
N ILE A 112 -34.21 -23.60 10.00
CA ILE A 112 -32.82 -23.51 10.44
C ILE A 112 -32.22 -22.40 9.60
N ILE A 113 -32.16 -21.20 10.15
CA ILE A 113 -31.36 -20.12 9.60
C ILE A 113 -29.89 -20.56 9.72
N VAL A 114 -29.38 -21.25 8.74
CA VAL A 114 -27.94 -21.53 8.60
C VAL A 114 -27.26 -20.20 8.30
N LYS A 115 -26.78 -19.53 9.33
CA LYS A 115 -25.91 -18.36 9.14
C LYS A 115 -24.62 -18.85 8.51
N ALA A 116 -24.37 -18.46 7.28
CA ALA A 116 -23.09 -18.74 6.63
C ALA A 116 -21.94 -18.28 7.57
N PRO A 117 -20.86 -19.06 7.70
CA PRO A 117 -19.74 -18.69 8.56
C PRO A 117 -19.17 -17.33 8.09
N LYS A 118 -18.75 -16.49 9.04
CA LYS A 118 -18.17 -15.18 8.74
C LYS A 118 -16.94 -15.32 7.85
N ILE A 119 -16.09 -16.31 8.15
CA ILE A 119 -14.87 -16.63 7.42
C ILE A 119 -14.86 -18.13 7.13
N LYS A 120 -14.53 -18.48 5.89
CA LYS A 120 -14.34 -19.85 5.43
C LYS A 120 -12.94 -19.96 4.81
N SER A 121 -12.20 -21.01 5.12
CA SER A 121 -10.95 -21.35 4.44
C SER A 121 -11.16 -22.51 3.49
N GLN A 122 -10.69 -22.39 2.26
CA GLN A 122 -10.79 -23.42 1.24
C GLN A 122 -9.47 -23.49 0.46
N GLY A 123 -8.62 -24.48 0.81
CA GLY A 123 -7.25 -24.53 0.27
C GLY A 123 -6.47 -23.26 0.67
N ASP A 124 -5.86 -22.64 -0.31
CA ASP A 124 -5.10 -21.38 -0.16
C ASP A 124 -5.99 -20.12 -0.27
N THR A 125 -7.31 -20.26 -0.19
CA THR A 125 -8.26 -19.14 -0.27
C THR A 125 -9.03 -18.96 1.02
N ILE A 126 -9.01 -17.72 1.54
CA ILE A 126 -9.83 -17.30 2.67
C ILE A 126 -11.00 -16.49 2.12
N ILE A 127 -12.23 -16.90 2.48
CA ILE A 127 -13.47 -16.29 2.00
C ILE A 127 -14.13 -15.57 3.16
N TYR A 128 -14.29 -14.27 3.03
CA TYR A 128 -14.98 -13.42 4.01
C TYR A 128 -16.39 -13.11 3.49
N ASN A 129 -17.39 -13.41 4.30
CA ASN A 129 -18.79 -13.03 4.00
C ASN A 129 -18.98 -11.55 4.30
N VAL A 130 -19.21 -10.73 3.27
CA VAL A 130 -19.28 -9.27 3.39
C VAL A 130 -20.39 -8.85 4.37
N ALA A 131 -21.56 -9.50 4.34
CA ALA A 131 -22.67 -9.17 5.25
C ALA A 131 -22.32 -9.36 6.74
N SER A 132 -21.36 -10.23 7.06
CA SER A 132 -20.92 -10.48 8.45
C SER A 132 -19.95 -9.41 8.97
N PHE A 133 -19.31 -8.66 8.09
CA PHE A 133 -18.35 -7.60 8.42
C PHE A 133 -18.90 -6.19 8.14
N SER A 134 -19.94 -6.10 7.32
CA SER A 134 -20.61 -4.84 7.02
C SER A 134 -21.42 -4.39 8.22
N LYS A 135 -21.29 -3.11 8.57
CA LYS A 135 -22.06 -2.44 9.61
C LYS A 135 -22.91 -1.33 9.01
N GLU A 136 -23.94 -0.93 9.72
CA GLU A 136 -24.75 0.23 9.32
C GLU A 136 -23.84 1.46 9.16
N GLY A 137 -23.94 2.14 8.01
CA GLY A 137 -23.10 3.26 7.63
C GLY A 137 -21.86 2.92 6.79
N ASP A 138 -21.53 1.64 6.58
CA ASP A 138 -20.57 1.26 5.54
C ASP A 138 -21.25 1.45 4.17
N LYS A 139 -20.60 2.20 3.29
CA LYS A 139 -21.18 2.56 1.99
C LYS A 139 -20.55 1.79 0.85
N THR A 140 -19.26 1.50 0.97
CA THR A 140 -18.44 0.88 -0.08
C THR A 140 -17.76 -0.39 0.41
N ILE A 141 -17.32 -1.21 -0.55
CA ILE A 141 -16.54 -2.39 -0.20
C ILE A 141 -15.20 -2.02 0.47
N GLY A 142 -14.65 -0.84 0.19
CA GLY A 142 -13.46 -0.33 0.86
C GLY A 142 -13.65 -0.16 2.37
N ASP A 143 -14.85 0.20 2.83
CA ASP A 143 -15.16 0.32 4.26
C ASP A 143 -15.15 -1.07 4.94
N VAL A 144 -15.62 -2.08 4.22
CA VAL A 144 -15.60 -3.47 4.71
C VAL A 144 -14.18 -4.04 4.71
N LEU A 145 -13.40 -3.80 3.64
CA LEU A 145 -12.02 -4.29 3.54
C LEU A 145 -11.13 -3.83 4.71
N LYS A 146 -11.33 -2.61 5.21
CA LYS A 146 -10.62 -2.07 6.39
C LYS A 146 -10.88 -2.84 7.68
N LYS A 147 -11.94 -3.65 7.72
CA LYS A 147 -12.39 -4.42 8.88
C LYS A 147 -12.05 -5.90 8.79
N LEU A 148 -11.63 -6.37 7.61
CA LEU A 148 -11.31 -7.79 7.42
C LEU A 148 -10.03 -8.14 8.18
N PRO A 149 -10.05 -9.14 9.09
CA PRO A 149 -8.87 -9.59 9.79
C PRO A 149 -7.76 -10.02 8.83
N GLY A 150 -6.52 -9.59 9.09
CA GLY A 150 -5.35 -9.85 8.24
C GLY A 150 -5.22 -8.90 7.04
N VAL A 151 -6.24 -8.10 6.73
CA VAL A 151 -6.21 -7.09 5.65
C VAL A 151 -5.88 -5.72 6.23
N ARG A 152 -5.00 -4.99 5.58
CA ARG A 152 -4.71 -3.60 5.88
C ARG A 152 -4.92 -2.76 4.62
N VAL A 153 -5.66 -1.67 4.77
CA VAL A 153 -5.85 -0.66 3.72
C VAL A 153 -5.18 0.62 4.18
N GLU A 154 -4.14 1.03 3.48
CA GLU A 154 -3.40 2.26 3.75
C GLU A 154 -4.23 3.50 3.39
N GLU A 155 -3.85 4.68 3.88
CA GLU A 155 -4.54 5.94 3.57
C GLU A 155 -4.52 6.29 2.08
N ASN A 156 -3.47 5.86 1.38
CA ASN A 156 -3.37 6.02 -0.07
C ASN A 156 -4.22 4.99 -0.85
N GLY A 157 -4.90 4.07 -0.15
CA GLY A 157 -5.72 3.00 -0.70
C GLY A 157 -4.97 1.71 -1.03
N GLN A 158 -3.65 1.63 -0.79
CA GLN A 158 -2.91 0.38 -0.98
C GLN A 158 -3.40 -0.71 -0.04
N ILE A 159 -3.65 -1.89 -0.58
CA ILE A 159 -4.10 -3.04 0.19
C ILE A 159 -2.93 -4.01 0.40
N SER A 160 -2.78 -4.48 1.63
CA SER A 160 -1.87 -5.55 1.99
C SER A 160 -2.59 -6.64 2.78
N TYR A 161 -2.08 -7.86 2.67
CA TYR A 161 -2.53 -9.01 3.45
C TYR A 161 -1.36 -9.58 4.22
N GLN A 162 -1.50 -9.72 5.53
CA GLN A 162 -0.42 -10.16 6.45
C GLN A 162 0.91 -9.41 6.20
N GLY A 163 0.83 -8.07 6.07
CA GLY A 163 1.99 -7.21 5.88
C GLY A 163 2.53 -7.14 4.44
N THR A 164 2.11 -8.02 3.53
CA THR A 164 2.56 -8.04 2.14
C THR A 164 1.51 -7.44 1.22
N ALA A 165 1.91 -6.51 0.35
CA ALA A 165 1.00 -5.90 -0.61
C ALA A 165 0.45 -6.93 -1.61
N ILE A 166 -0.84 -6.85 -1.92
CA ILE A 166 -1.48 -7.74 -2.89
C ILE A 166 -0.90 -7.55 -4.29
N ASN A 167 -0.89 -8.63 -5.08
CA ASN A 167 -0.42 -8.60 -6.47
C ASN A 167 -1.53 -8.35 -7.50
N LYS A 168 -2.77 -8.75 -7.19
CA LYS A 168 -3.93 -8.59 -8.07
C LYS A 168 -5.20 -8.28 -7.28
N PHE A 169 -6.11 -7.55 -7.95
CA PHE A 169 -7.45 -7.27 -7.48
C PHE A 169 -8.45 -7.61 -8.58
N TYR A 170 -9.26 -8.61 -8.35
CA TYR A 170 -10.24 -9.12 -9.30
C TYR A 170 -11.66 -8.73 -8.92
N ILE A 171 -12.52 -8.62 -9.93
CA ILE A 171 -13.98 -8.58 -9.80
C ILE A 171 -14.54 -9.75 -10.60
N GLU A 172 -15.24 -10.69 -9.94
CA GLU A 172 -15.72 -11.92 -10.56
C GLU A 172 -14.60 -12.69 -11.33
N GLY A 173 -13.38 -12.69 -10.78
CA GLY A 173 -12.22 -13.39 -11.35
C GLY A 173 -11.56 -12.69 -12.55
N MET A 174 -11.92 -11.45 -12.86
CA MET A 174 -11.34 -10.67 -13.97
C MET A 174 -10.63 -9.41 -13.47
N ASP A 175 -9.48 -9.07 -14.05
CA ASP A 175 -8.67 -7.90 -13.72
C ASP A 175 -9.11 -6.68 -14.54
N LEU A 176 -10.26 -6.08 -14.16
CA LEU A 176 -10.79 -4.89 -14.83
C LEU A 176 -9.89 -3.65 -14.67
N LEU A 177 -9.20 -3.51 -13.54
CA LEU A 177 -8.65 -2.22 -13.11
C LEU A 177 -7.12 -2.12 -13.23
N GLY A 178 -6.42 -3.24 -13.50
CA GLY A 178 -4.99 -3.25 -13.78
C GLY A 178 -4.14 -2.56 -12.70
N GLY A 179 -4.47 -2.76 -11.40
CA GLY A 179 -3.77 -2.12 -10.27
C GLY A 179 -4.42 -0.84 -9.74
N LYS A 180 -5.39 -0.22 -10.44
CA LYS A 180 -6.12 0.99 -9.99
C LYS A 180 -7.36 0.64 -9.15
N TYR A 181 -7.24 -0.33 -8.24
CA TYR A 181 -8.37 -0.90 -7.51
C TYR A 181 -9.04 0.08 -6.53
N ASN A 182 -8.46 1.27 -6.26
CA ASN A 182 -9.14 2.33 -5.51
C ASN A 182 -10.46 2.76 -6.19
N ILE A 183 -10.54 2.65 -7.52
CA ILE A 183 -11.78 2.90 -8.25
C ILE A 183 -12.87 1.91 -7.81
N ALA A 184 -12.55 0.62 -7.63
CA ALA A 184 -13.51 -0.36 -7.14
C ALA A 184 -13.82 -0.18 -5.66
N THR A 185 -12.79 -0.04 -4.81
CA THR A 185 -12.98 0.03 -3.36
C THR A 185 -13.79 1.24 -2.91
N ASN A 186 -13.72 2.35 -3.66
CA ASN A 186 -14.44 3.57 -3.34
C ASN A 186 -15.84 3.66 -3.97
N ASN A 187 -16.15 2.84 -4.99
CA ASN A 187 -17.36 3.02 -5.79
C ASN A 187 -18.30 1.82 -5.78
N ILE A 188 -17.82 0.60 -5.55
CA ILE A 188 -18.69 -0.59 -5.44
C ILE A 188 -19.35 -0.58 -4.07
N SER A 189 -20.69 -0.63 -4.05
CA SER A 189 -21.47 -0.72 -2.82
C SER A 189 -21.17 -2.05 -2.09
N ASN A 190 -21.00 -2.00 -0.76
CA ASN A 190 -20.92 -3.21 0.06
C ASN A 190 -22.19 -4.08 -0.07
N ASP A 191 -23.34 -3.47 -0.37
CA ASP A 191 -24.61 -4.18 -0.59
C ASP A 191 -24.63 -5.01 -1.88
N ASP A 192 -23.70 -4.77 -2.82
CA ASP A 192 -23.57 -5.50 -4.08
C ASP A 192 -22.55 -6.62 -4.03
N VAL A 193 -21.71 -6.67 -2.99
CA VAL A 193 -20.69 -7.71 -2.81
C VAL A 193 -21.18 -8.79 -1.84
N GLY A 194 -21.08 -10.05 -2.25
CA GLY A 194 -21.44 -11.21 -1.42
C GLY A 194 -20.27 -11.67 -0.54
N SER A 195 -19.09 -11.81 -1.14
CA SER A 195 -17.88 -12.22 -0.43
C SER A 195 -16.62 -11.58 -0.99
N VAL A 196 -15.60 -11.51 -0.16
CA VAL A 196 -14.22 -11.17 -0.51
C VAL A 196 -13.39 -12.44 -0.37
N GLU A 197 -12.77 -12.86 -1.46
CA GLU A 197 -11.85 -13.99 -1.49
C GLU A 197 -10.41 -13.48 -1.45
N ILE A 198 -9.61 -13.94 -0.50
CA ILE A 198 -8.17 -13.70 -0.43
C ILE A 198 -7.46 -14.98 -0.83
N MET A 199 -6.84 -14.96 -1.99
CA MET A 199 -6.05 -16.07 -2.54
C MET A 199 -4.61 -15.89 -2.08
N GLU A 200 -4.16 -16.70 -1.13
CA GLU A 200 -2.79 -16.68 -0.60
C GLU A 200 -1.81 -17.28 -1.62
N ASN A 201 -0.57 -16.81 -1.63
CA ASN A 201 0.47 -17.29 -2.56
C ASN A 201 0.01 -17.28 -4.03
N HIS A 202 -0.75 -16.26 -4.40
CA HIS A 202 -1.43 -16.21 -5.69
C HIS A 202 -0.46 -16.07 -6.86
N GLN A 203 -0.50 -17.06 -7.77
CA GLN A 203 0.19 -17.01 -9.06
C GLN A 203 -0.77 -16.50 -10.14
N PRO A 204 -0.60 -15.22 -10.62
CA PRO A 204 -1.54 -14.64 -11.59
C PRO A 204 -1.49 -15.28 -12.96
N ILE A 205 -0.41 -16.00 -13.30
CA ILE A 205 -0.21 -16.65 -14.60
C ILE A 205 -0.50 -18.14 -14.46
N LYS A 206 -1.60 -18.61 -15.04
CA LYS A 206 -2.04 -20.02 -14.94
C LYS A 206 -0.96 -21.01 -15.34
N ALA A 207 -0.23 -20.74 -16.43
CA ALA A 207 0.82 -21.62 -16.92
C ALA A 207 1.97 -21.82 -15.92
N LEU A 208 2.18 -20.91 -14.96
CA LEU A 208 3.19 -20.98 -13.90
C LEU A 208 2.65 -21.56 -12.59
N ASN A 209 1.37 -21.91 -12.53
CA ASN A 209 0.77 -22.52 -11.33
C ASN A 209 1.53 -23.79 -10.94
N GLY A 210 1.97 -23.85 -9.66
CA GLY A 210 2.77 -24.94 -9.13
C GLY A 210 4.24 -25.00 -9.63
N LEU A 211 4.64 -24.09 -10.54
CA LEU A 211 6.00 -24.02 -11.09
C LEU A 211 6.81 -22.87 -10.54
N SER A 212 6.17 -21.81 -10.05
CA SER A 212 6.86 -20.64 -9.48
C SER A 212 6.25 -20.27 -8.14
N ILE A 213 7.11 -19.93 -7.19
CA ILE A 213 6.71 -19.51 -5.85
C ILE A 213 6.22 -18.06 -5.93
N SER A 214 4.99 -17.80 -5.45
CA SER A 214 4.47 -16.45 -5.23
C SER A 214 4.53 -16.12 -3.74
N GLU A 215 4.97 -14.90 -3.44
CA GLU A 215 5.08 -14.37 -2.07
C GLU A 215 3.88 -13.47 -1.71
N GLN A 216 2.90 -13.32 -2.60
CA GLN A 216 1.84 -12.33 -2.47
C GLN A 216 0.45 -12.95 -2.58
N ALA A 217 -0.51 -12.28 -1.96
CA ALA A 217 -1.92 -12.62 -2.08
C ALA A 217 -2.60 -11.79 -3.19
N ALA A 218 -3.76 -12.29 -3.65
CA ALA A 218 -4.68 -11.52 -4.46
C ALA A 218 -6.06 -11.43 -3.79
N ILE A 219 -6.81 -10.40 -4.14
CA ILE A 219 -8.20 -10.22 -3.72
C ILE A 219 -9.13 -10.45 -4.92
N ASN A 220 -10.24 -11.14 -4.67
CA ASN A 220 -11.32 -11.26 -5.63
C ASN A 220 -12.66 -10.91 -4.97
N LEU A 221 -13.39 -9.98 -5.55
CA LEU A 221 -14.74 -9.63 -5.14
C LEU A 221 -15.75 -10.54 -5.86
N ARG A 222 -16.58 -11.24 -5.08
CA ARG A 222 -17.75 -11.97 -5.58
C ARG A 222 -18.98 -11.13 -5.37
N LEU A 223 -19.62 -10.77 -6.45
CA LEU A 223 -20.83 -9.95 -6.45
C LEU A 223 -22.07 -10.82 -6.14
N LYS A 224 -23.08 -10.21 -5.54
CA LYS A 224 -24.40 -10.82 -5.39
C LYS A 224 -25.09 -10.92 -6.76
N GLU A 225 -25.97 -11.89 -6.94
CA GLU A 225 -26.66 -12.11 -8.23
C GLU A 225 -27.44 -10.87 -8.69
N LYS A 226 -28.01 -10.09 -7.75
CA LYS A 226 -28.70 -8.84 -8.07
C LYS A 226 -27.80 -7.79 -8.75
N ALA A 227 -26.49 -7.84 -8.54
CA ALA A 227 -25.50 -6.91 -9.10
C ALA A 227 -24.85 -7.40 -10.39
N LYS A 228 -25.20 -8.61 -10.85
CA LYS A 228 -24.70 -9.20 -12.08
C LYS A 228 -25.66 -8.99 -13.25
N GLN A 229 -25.11 -8.91 -14.47
CA GLN A 229 -25.86 -8.88 -15.74
C GLN A 229 -26.78 -7.66 -15.95
N LYS A 230 -26.71 -6.64 -15.12
CA LYS A 230 -27.45 -5.38 -15.30
C LYS A 230 -26.55 -4.18 -14.99
N TRP A 231 -26.98 -3.01 -15.40
CA TRP A 231 -26.36 -1.77 -14.99
C TRP A 231 -26.76 -1.44 -13.56
N ILE A 232 -25.78 -1.18 -12.73
CA ILE A 232 -25.91 -0.71 -11.35
C ILE A 232 -25.09 0.55 -11.17
N GLY A 233 -25.45 1.36 -10.23
CA GLY A 233 -24.69 2.58 -9.97
C GLY A 233 -25.41 3.54 -9.05
N SER A 234 -24.90 4.78 -9.04
CA SER A 234 -25.49 5.84 -8.25
C SER A 234 -25.27 7.22 -8.84
N LEU A 235 -26.23 8.10 -8.57
CA LEU A 235 -26.17 9.53 -8.79
C LEU A 235 -26.17 10.20 -7.42
N LYS A 236 -25.21 11.07 -7.16
CA LYS A 236 -25.14 11.87 -5.94
C LYS A 236 -24.96 13.33 -6.30
N GLY A 237 -25.74 14.19 -5.69
CA GLY A 237 -25.63 15.64 -5.79
C GLY A 237 -25.72 16.25 -4.40
N GLY A 238 -25.05 17.36 -4.20
CA GLY A 238 -25.11 18.05 -2.92
C GLY A 238 -24.64 19.50 -3.00
N GLY A 239 -25.18 20.32 -2.11
CA GLY A 239 -24.85 21.72 -1.93
C GLY A 239 -24.72 22.07 -0.46
N GLY A 240 -23.99 23.12 -0.19
CA GLY A 240 -23.74 23.59 1.15
C GLY A 240 -23.01 24.92 1.18
N PHE A 241 -22.54 25.32 2.33
CA PHE A 241 -21.84 26.59 2.51
C PHE A 241 -20.83 26.54 3.65
N THR A 242 -19.83 27.39 3.54
CA THR A 242 -18.97 27.86 4.63
C THR A 242 -19.35 29.30 4.97
N PRO A 243 -18.80 29.92 6.00
CA PRO A 243 -19.00 31.35 6.24
C PRO A 243 -18.62 32.26 5.07
N SER A 244 -17.71 31.82 4.18
CA SER A 244 -17.15 32.64 3.09
C SER A 244 -17.44 32.14 1.67
N SER A 245 -17.96 30.90 1.49
CA SER A 245 -18.11 30.30 0.16
C SER A 245 -19.18 29.21 0.07
N GLY A 246 -19.75 29.03 -1.10
CA GLY A 246 -20.62 27.90 -1.42
C GLY A 246 -19.85 26.60 -1.62
N LEU A 247 -20.46 25.49 -1.22
CA LEU A 247 -19.94 24.13 -1.41
C LEU A 247 -20.83 23.34 -2.34
N TRP A 248 -20.23 22.47 -3.14
CA TRP A 248 -20.94 21.57 -4.04
C TRP A 248 -20.20 20.26 -4.24
N THR A 249 -20.95 19.21 -4.52
CA THR A 249 -20.45 17.91 -4.98
C THR A 249 -21.43 17.27 -5.95
N ALA A 250 -20.92 16.56 -6.95
CA ALA A 250 -21.71 15.69 -7.79
C ALA A 250 -20.91 14.43 -8.18
N GLU A 251 -21.58 13.28 -8.15
CA GLU A 251 -20.97 11.99 -8.51
C GLU A 251 -21.96 11.21 -9.39
N VAL A 252 -21.44 10.63 -10.46
CA VAL A 252 -22.14 9.68 -11.33
C VAL A 252 -21.31 8.43 -11.41
N ILE A 253 -21.87 7.29 -11.03
CA ILE A 253 -21.22 5.98 -11.07
C ILE A 253 -22.12 5.05 -11.87
N ALA A 254 -21.55 4.41 -12.90
CA ALA A 254 -22.24 3.42 -13.73
C ALA A 254 -21.37 2.19 -13.91
N MET A 255 -21.89 1.04 -13.52
CA MET A 255 -21.16 -0.23 -13.51
C MET A 255 -22.00 -1.33 -14.16
N HIS A 256 -21.32 -2.23 -14.87
CA HIS A 256 -21.89 -3.44 -15.41
C HIS A 256 -20.91 -4.60 -15.27
N PHE A 257 -21.37 -5.74 -14.77
CA PHE A 257 -20.51 -6.91 -14.55
C PHE A 257 -21.19 -8.17 -15.08
N ASN A 258 -20.61 -8.76 -16.09
CA ASN A 258 -20.96 -10.11 -16.54
C ASN A 258 -19.71 -10.90 -16.91
N LYS A 259 -19.87 -12.16 -17.36
CA LYS A 259 -18.76 -13.07 -17.67
C LYS A 259 -17.90 -12.65 -18.85
N ASN A 260 -18.44 -11.86 -19.78
CA ASN A 260 -17.78 -11.46 -21.02
C ASN A 260 -17.47 -9.97 -21.09
N PHE A 261 -18.16 -9.15 -20.31
CA PHE A 261 -18.00 -7.72 -20.31
C PHE A 261 -18.12 -7.16 -18.91
N GLN A 262 -17.16 -6.34 -18.52
CA GLN A 262 -17.18 -5.54 -17.29
C GLN A 262 -16.92 -4.09 -17.63
N SER A 263 -17.62 -3.20 -16.95
CA SER A 263 -17.48 -1.76 -17.12
C SER A 263 -17.66 -1.06 -15.78
N LEU A 264 -16.78 -0.11 -15.47
CA LEU A 264 -16.85 0.74 -14.31
C LEU A 264 -16.48 2.17 -14.71
N ASN A 265 -17.46 3.06 -14.73
CA ASN A 265 -17.33 4.45 -15.16
C ASN A 265 -17.71 5.39 -14.03
N THR A 266 -16.92 6.44 -13.84
CA THR A 266 -17.20 7.44 -12.81
C THR A 266 -17.01 8.84 -13.34
N TYR A 267 -17.90 9.75 -12.94
CA TYR A 267 -17.67 11.19 -12.97
C TYR A 267 -17.83 11.74 -11.57
N LYS A 268 -16.85 12.49 -11.10
CA LYS A 268 -16.86 13.11 -9.77
C LYS A 268 -16.40 14.54 -9.85
N THR A 269 -17.09 15.39 -9.13
CA THR A 269 -16.71 16.79 -9.05
C THR A 269 -17.06 17.34 -7.68
N ASN A 270 -16.18 18.13 -7.09
CA ASN A 270 -16.41 18.74 -5.79
C ASN A 270 -15.45 19.90 -5.48
N ASN A 271 -15.89 20.73 -4.52
CA ASN A 271 -15.04 21.71 -3.82
C ASN A 271 -15.09 21.54 -2.29
N THR A 272 -15.40 20.33 -1.81
CA THR A 272 -15.69 20.01 -0.41
C THR A 272 -14.50 19.54 0.41
N GLY A 273 -13.31 19.46 -0.18
CA GLY A 273 -12.11 18.86 0.44
C GLY A 273 -11.97 17.36 0.17
N GLN A 274 -12.94 16.71 -0.44
CA GLN A 274 -12.83 15.30 -0.79
C GLN A 274 -11.77 15.08 -1.88
N ASP A 275 -10.74 14.30 -1.56
CA ASP A 275 -9.65 13.97 -2.49
C ASP A 275 -9.99 12.75 -3.34
N VAL A 276 -10.58 13.01 -4.52
CA VAL A 276 -10.87 11.96 -5.50
C VAL A 276 -9.65 11.55 -6.33
N THR A 277 -8.54 12.28 -6.25
CA THR A 277 -7.32 12.01 -7.05
C THR A 277 -6.67 10.67 -6.71
N LYS A 278 -6.92 10.14 -5.51
CA LYS A 278 -6.44 8.83 -5.05
C LYS A 278 -6.88 7.67 -5.95
N GLU A 279 -7.98 7.82 -6.69
CA GLU A 279 -8.47 6.80 -7.62
C GLU A 279 -7.57 6.61 -8.84
N PHE A 280 -6.76 7.62 -9.20
CA PHE A 280 -5.78 7.52 -10.29
C PHE A 280 -4.51 6.75 -9.91
N LYS A 281 -4.31 6.50 -8.61
CA LYS A 281 -3.10 5.81 -8.15
C LYS A 281 -3.13 4.34 -8.53
N SER A 282 -2.09 3.88 -9.22
CA SER A 282 -1.88 2.48 -9.55
C SER A 282 -0.95 1.81 -8.53
N PHE A 283 -1.23 0.54 -8.24
CA PHE A 283 -0.42 -0.32 -7.37
C PHE A 283 0.11 -1.54 -8.13
N ASP A 284 0.19 -1.46 -9.47
CA ASP A 284 0.74 -2.53 -10.29
C ASP A 284 2.21 -2.80 -9.94
N LEU A 285 2.59 -4.08 -9.94
CA LEU A 285 3.95 -4.49 -9.58
C LEU A 285 5.00 -4.04 -10.57
N ASN A 286 4.66 -3.98 -11.87
CA ASN A 286 5.58 -3.54 -12.91
C ASN A 286 5.84 -2.05 -12.80
N GLU A 287 4.83 -1.24 -12.47
CA GLU A 287 5.05 0.18 -12.16
C GLU A 287 5.98 0.37 -10.96
N ARG A 288 5.91 -0.50 -9.96
CA ARG A 288 6.86 -0.48 -8.84
C ARG A 288 8.26 -0.91 -9.24
N ARG A 289 8.39 -1.92 -10.11
CA ARG A 289 9.69 -2.43 -10.58
C ARG A 289 10.44 -1.39 -11.38
N TYR A 290 9.75 -0.68 -12.25
CA TYR A 290 10.34 0.32 -13.16
C TYR A 290 10.09 1.77 -12.73
N GLY A 291 9.46 2.00 -11.57
CA GLY A 291 9.19 3.35 -11.06
C GLY A 291 10.45 4.15 -10.77
N SER A 292 11.56 3.49 -10.43
CA SER A 292 12.88 4.11 -10.26
C SER A 292 13.48 4.62 -11.58
N GLU A 293 12.93 4.19 -12.71
CA GLU A 293 13.38 4.65 -14.04
C GLU A 293 12.73 5.96 -14.46
N LYS A 294 11.80 6.52 -13.68
CA LYS A 294 11.22 7.85 -13.99
C LYS A 294 12.25 8.96 -13.87
N LEU A 295 12.07 10.01 -14.69
CA LEU A 295 12.86 11.23 -14.59
C LEU A 295 12.65 11.91 -13.23
N THR A 296 13.68 12.63 -12.77
CA THR A 296 13.64 13.38 -11.52
C THR A 296 12.93 14.72 -11.72
N ASP A 297 11.98 15.04 -10.86
CA ASP A 297 11.47 16.40 -10.73
C ASP A 297 12.49 17.24 -9.93
N TYR A 298 13.32 18.03 -10.61
CA TYR A 298 14.27 18.93 -9.96
C TYR A 298 13.59 20.15 -9.35
N ILE A 299 12.52 20.65 -9.98
CA ILE A 299 11.69 21.72 -9.46
C ILE A 299 10.53 21.09 -8.71
N HIS A 300 10.43 21.33 -7.41
CA HIS A 300 9.42 20.72 -6.56
C HIS A 300 8.06 21.43 -6.71
N ILE A 301 7.20 20.87 -7.56
CA ILE A 301 5.81 21.33 -7.74
C ILE A 301 4.88 20.29 -7.11
N SER A 302 4.47 20.51 -5.88
CA SER A 302 3.57 19.60 -5.16
C SER A 302 2.45 20.38 -4.48
N SER A 303 1.34 19.67 -4.21
CA SER A 303 0.34 20.13 -3.25
C SER A 303 0.96 20.11 -1.84
N LEU A 304 0.48 20.99 -0.99
CA LEU A 304 1.00 21.19 0.36
C LEU A 304 0.00 20.60 1.35
N TYR A 305 0.39 19.58 2.09
CA TYR A 305 -0.39 19.12 3.24
C TYR A 305 0.50 18.42 4.27
N PRO A 306 0.17 18.50 5.55
CA PRO A 306 0.82 17.73 6.59
C PRO A 306 0.36 16.28 6.56
N HIS A 307 1.24 15.35 6.93
CA HIS A 307 0.92 13.91 6.92
C HIS A 307 -0.01 13.49 8.08
N GLU A 308 -0.08 14.27 9.14
CA GLU A 308 -0.85 13.94 10.34
C GLU A 308 -2.33 14.31 10.26
N LEU A 309 -2.67 15.38 9.52
CA LEU A 309 -4.05 15.83 9.38
C LEU A 309 -4.77 15.08 8.26
N ASN A 310 -6.04 14.75 8.48
CA ASN A 310 -6.86 14.22 7.39
C ASN A 310 -6.93 15.25 6.26
N ARG A 311 -6.56 14.85 5.04
CA ARG A 311 -6.50 15.73 3.88
C ARG A 311 -7.80 16.50 3.61
N GLU A 312 -8.96 15.95 3.96
CA GLU A 312 -10.24 16.66 3.81
C GLU A 312 -10.33 17.94 4.66
N ARG A 313 -9.53 18.05 5.72
CA ARG A 313 -9.51 19.21 6.61
C ARG A 313 -8.81 20.43 6.01
N GLU A 314 -7.82 20.20 5.16
CA GLU A 314 -6.90 21.23 4.62
C GLU A 314 -7.03 21.45 3.11
N LEU A 315 -7.72 20.56 2.40
CA LEU A 315 -7.81 20.60 0.96
C LEU A 315 -8.88 21.61 0.50
N PHE A 316 -8.45 22.82 0.14
CA PHE A 316 -9.29 23.83 -0.53
C PHE A 316 -9.24 23.60 -2.04
N ASN A 317 -10.04 22.67 -2.53
CA ASN A 317 -10.00 22.20 -3.91
C ASN A 317 -11.16 22.69 -4.76
N THR A 318 -10.95 22.60 -6.07
CA THR A 318 -11.97 22.41 -7.10
C THR A 318 -11.48 21.29 -7.99
N THR A 319 -12.24 20.21 -8.06
CA THR A 319 -11.79 19.00 -8.76
C THR A 319 -12.87 18.47 -9.66
N HIS A 320 -12.51 18.11 -10.89
CA HIS A 320 -13.32 17.36 -11.84
C HIS A 320 -12.54 16.09 -12.23
N GLN A 321 -13.20 14.95 -12.22
CA GLN A 321 -12.60 13.66 -12.54
C GLN A 321 -13.56 12.81 -13.36
N VAL A 322 -13.03 12.20 -14.41
CA VAL A 322 -13.73 11.17 -15.22
C VAL A 322 -12.84 9.94 -15.26
N THR A 323 -13.43 8.77 -15.04
CA THR A 323 -12.76 7.48 -15.32
C THR A 323 -13.69 6.57 -16.09
N SER A 324 -13.12 5.85 -17.06
CA SER A 324 -13.81 4.80 -17.82
C SER A 324 -12.91 3.59 -17.91
N ASN A 325 -13.36 2.47 -17.35
CA ASN A 325 -12.61 1.22 -17.31
C ASN A 325 -13.52 0.12 -17.85
N ASN A 326 -13.10 -0.51 -18.94
CA ASN A 326 -13.87 -1.53 -19.62
C ASN A 326 -13.03 -2.76 -19.91
N LEU A 327 -13.57 -3.94 -19.69
CA LEU A 327 -12.98 -5.22 -20.01
C LEU A 327 -13.96 -6.02 -20.85
N SER A 328 -13.50 -6.46 -22.01
CA SER A 328 -14.23 -7.35 -22.90
C SER A 328 -13.47 -8.66 -23.08
N ARG A 329 -14.13 -9.78 -22.84
CA ARG A 329 -13.61 -11.12 -23.09
C ARG A 329 -14.17 -11.66 -24.41
N LEU A 330 -13.28 -11.88 -25.36
CA LEU A 330 -13.64 -12.48 -26.65
C LEU A 330 -13.76 -14.02 -26.56
N LYS A 331 -14.43 -14.61 -27.53
CA LYS A 331 -14.58 -16.10 -27.62
C LYS A 331 -13.23 -16.84 -27.70
N SER A 332 -12.20 -16.18 -28.22
CA SER A 332 -10.82 -16.70 -28.27
C SER A 332 -10.10 -16.76 -26.91
N GLY A 333 -10.73 -16.32 -25.82
CA GLY A 333 -10.08 -16.19 -24.52
C GLY A 333 -9.27 -14.90 -24.35
N LEU A 334 -9.18 -14.07 -25.38
CA LEU A 334 -8.53 -12.76 -25.31
C LEU A 334 -9.38 -11.79 -24.49
N ASN A 335 -8.80 -11.24 -23.43
CA ASN A 335 -9.35 -10.11 -22.70
C ASN A 335 -8.75 -8.81 -23.26
N ILE A 336 -9.62 -7.86 -23.56
CA ILE A 336 -9.24 -6.48 -23.94
C ILE A 336 -9.71 -5.57 -22.84
N THR A 337 -8.78 -4.93 -22.16
CA THR A 337 -9.09 -3.97 -21.08
C THR A 337 -8.67 -2.58 -21.52
N THR A 338 -9.56 -1.61 -21.40
CA THR A 338 -9.29 -0.19 -21.70
C THR A 338 -9.48 0.66 -20.45
N HIS A 339 -8.59 1.61 -20.26
CA HIS A 339 -8.63 2.60 -19.20
C HIS A 339 -8.52 3.99 -19.80
N ILE A 340 -9.43 4.89 -19.46
CA ILE A 340 -9.35 6.31 -19.77
C ILE A 340 -9.64 7.06 -18.50
N GLY A 341 -8.80 8.03 -18.18
CA GLY A 341 -8.97 8.86 -17.00
C GLY A 341 -8.57 10.29 -17.30
N TRP A 342 -9.39 11.22 -16.87
CA TRP A 342 -9.11 12.65 -16.91
C TRP A 342 -9.37 13.29 -15.57
N ILE A 343 -8.49 14.20 -15.17
CA ILE A 343 -8.61 14.96 -13.93
C ILE A 343 -8.22 16.42 -14.20
N ASP A 344 -9.01 17.35 -13.68
CA ASP A 344 -8.68 18.77 -13.54
C ASP A 344 -8.82 19.12 -12.05
N HIS A 345 -7.70 19.41 -11.42
CA HIS A 345 -7.60 19.65 -9.98
C HIS A 345 -6.94 20.98 -9.71
N LYS A 346 -7.61 21.81 -8.93
CA LYS A 346 -7.07 23.07 -8.39
C LYS A 346 -7.09 23.00 -6.88
N GLU A 347 -6.05 23.48 -6.24
CA GLU A 347 -5.88 23.50 -4.80
C GLU A 347 -5.27 24.85 -4.38
N GLN A 348 -5.87 25.47 -3.37
CA GLN A 348 -5.32 26.66 -2.71
C GLN A 348 -4.77 26.26 -1.35
N ALA A 349 -3.66 26.82 -0.95
CA ALA A 349 -3.08 26.63 0.37
C ALA A 349 -2.46 27.94 0.88
N ASP A 350 -2.66 28.18 2.16
CA ASP A 350 -2.00 29.23 2.92
C ASP A 350 -1.27 28.59 4.11
N LYS A 351 0.02 28.87 4.25
CA LYS A 351 0.82 28.28 5.31
C LYS A 351 1.89 29.24 5.84
N GLN A 352 2.19 29.10 7.11
CA GLN A 352 3.38 29.67 7.73
C GLN A 352 4.38 28.57 8.05
N THR A 353 5.63 28.80 7.75
CA THR A 353 6.70 27.81 7.92
C THR A 353 7.84 28.43 8.74
N ILE A 354 8.31 27.68 9.73
CA ILE A 354 9.55 27.98 10.47
C ILE A 354 10.46 26.78 10.27
N THR A 355 11.54 26.95 9.53
CA THR A 355 12.54 25.90 9.32
C THR A 355 13.77 26.19 10.15
N GLN A 356 14.24 25.19 10.90
CA GLN A 356 15.45 25.23 11.69
C GLN A 356 16.45 24.23 11.13
N TYR A 357 17.59 24.74 10.67
CA TYR A 357 18.69 23.93 10.16
C TYR A 357 19.76 23.82 11.25
N TYR A 358 19.92 22.62 11.78
CA TYR A 358 20.92 22.34 12.81
C TYR A 358 22.31 22.21 12.18
N GLN A 359 23.31 22.76 12.86
CA GLN A 359 24.72 22.69 12.48
C GLN A 359 25.50 22.07 13.64
N ALA A 360 26.55 21.32 13.31
CA ALA A 360 27.51 20.90 14.30
C ALA A 360 28.34 22.14 14.75
N ASP A 361 28.50 22.34 16.02
CA ASP A 361 29.31 23.41 16.62
C ASP A 361 29.01 24.85 16.15
N ALA A 362 27.80 25.13 15.66
CA ALA A 362 27.39 26.43 15.19
C ALA A 362 25.92 26.73 15.51
N ASP A 363 25.54 28.01 15.44
CA ASP A 363 24.16 28.46 15.69
C ASP A 363 23.17 27.87 14.66
N THR A 364 21.99 27.54 15.14
CA THR A 364 20.89 27.06 14.29
C THR A 364 20.39 28.16 13.34
N ILE A 365 20.40 27.90 12.05
CA ILE A 365 19.83 28.80 11.04
C ILE A 365 18.31 28.67 11.06
N THR A 366 17.61 29.76 11.38
CA THR A 366 16.12 29.78 11.42
C THR A 366 15.57 30.62 10.29
N VAL A 367 14.66 30.04 9.53
CA VAL A 367 13.97 30.65 8.40
C VAL A 367 12.47 30.72 8.67
N ARG A 368 11.87 31.92 8.56
CA ARG A 368 10.44 32.17 8.79
C ARG A 368 9.78 32.67 7.52
N GLU A 369 8.68 32.03 7.10
CA GLU A 369 8.02 32.31 5.84
C GLU A 369 6.51 32.16 5.97
N HIS A 370 5.81 32.96 5.18
CA HIS A 370 4.38 32.84 4.92
C HIS A 370 4.17 32.64 3.43
N GLU A 371 3.60 31.55 3.06
CA GLU A 371 3.42 31.10 1.68
C GLU A 371 1.94 30.98 1.35
N SER A 372 1.50 31.69 0.30
CA SER A 372 0.16 31.55 -0.28
C SER A 372 0.31 30.98 -1.70
N SER A 373 -0.35 29.87 -1.98
CA SER A 373 -0.17 29.16 -3.24
C SER A 373 -1.45 28.71 -3.91
N LEU A 374 -1.43 28.70 -5.25
CA LEU A 374 -2.44 28.09 -6.11
C LEU A 374 -1.77 27.00 -6.95
N TYR A 375 -2.11 25.75 -6.67
CA TYR A 375 -1.66 24.58 -7.40
C TYR A 375 -2.73 24.10 -8.37
N LYS A 376 -2.36 23.84 -9.63
CA LYS A 376 -3.22 23.27 -10.65
C LYS A 376 -2.55 22.02 -11.23
N LYS A 377 -3.34 20.94 -11.33
CA LYS A 377 -2.90 19.69 -11.93
C LYS A 377 -3.96 19.17 -12.88
N GLN A 378 -3.58 18.98 -14.13
CA GLN A 378 -4.40 18.29 -15.11
C GLN A 378 -3.71 16.99 -15.49
N THR A 379 -4.46 15.89 -15.59
CA THR A 379 -3.92 14.58 -16.00
C THR A 379 -4.87 13.95 -17.00
N LEU A 380 -4.32 13.47 -18.10
CA LEU A 380 -4.99 12.59 -19.06
C LEU A 380 -4.22 11.28 -19.09
N ALA A 381 -4.84 10.21 -18.65
CA ALA A 381 -4.27 8.87 -18.65
C ALA A 381 -5.11 7.96 -19.55
N ALA A 382 -4.45 7.17 -20.40
CA ALA A 382 -5.11 6.19 -21.21
C ALA A 382 -4.29 4.89 -21.26
N GLY A 383 -4.97 3.76 -21.43
CA GLY A 383 -4.31 2.47 -21.52
C GLY A 383 -5.16 1.42 -22.19
N ILE A 384 -4.49 0.52 -22.88
CA ILE A 384 -5.08 -0.69 -23.44
C ILE A 384 -4.24 -1.88 -23.01
N THR A 385 -4.90 -2.93 -22.52
CA THR A 385 -4.26 -4.21 -22.15
C THR A 385 -4.92 -5.32 -22.94
N LEU A 386 -4.09 -6.09 -23.61
CA LEU A 386 -4.46 -7.36 -24.28
C LEU A 386 -3.92 -8.49 -23.41
N ASP A 387 -4.78 -9.39 -22.95
CA ASP A 387 -4.40 -10.46 -22.04
C ASP A 387 -5.04 -11.79 -22.44
N ILE A 388 -4.20 -12.83 -22.56
CA ILE A 388 -4.62 -14.22 -22.71
C ILE A 388 -3.91 -15.00 -21.60
N ASN A 389 -4.66 -15.71 -20.76
CA ASN A 389 -4.08 -16.42 -19.62
C ASN A 389 -4.62 -17.86 -19.59
N GLU A 390 -3.90 -18.75 -20.26
CA GLU A 390 -4.22 -20.17 -20.40
C GLU A 390 -3.17 -21.06 -19.71
N GLU A 391 -3.46 -22.35 -19.54
CA GLU A 391 -2.58 -23.28 -18.82
C GLU A 391 -1.24 -23.54 -19.52
N GLN A 392 -1.20 -23.37 -20.86
CA GLN A 392 0.00 -23.63 -21.64
C GLN A 392 0.67 -22.36 -22.17
N TYR A 393 -0.04 -21.26 -22.24
CA TYR A 393 0.52 -19.99 -22.72
C TYR A 393 -0.15 -18.80 -22.03
N ASN A 394 0.61 -17.74 -21.94
CA ASN A 394 0.14 -16.45 -21.51
C ASN A 394 0.67 -15.37 -22.44
N MET A 395 -0.16 -14.42 -22.79
CA MET A 395 0.22 -13.21 -23.48
C MET A 395 -0.40 -12.03 -22.75
N THR A 396 0.41 -11.08 -22.34
CA THR A 396 -0.07 -9.79 -21.83
C THR A 396 0.70 -8.69 -22.55
N ASN A 397 -0.02 -7.76 -23.17
CA ASN A 397 0.56 -6.54 -23.72
C ASN A 397 -0.21 -5.34 -23.18
N ARG A 398 0.51 -4.40 -22.56
CA ARG A 398 -0.03 -3.16 -22.02
C ARG A 398 0.61 -1.97 -22.71
N LEU A 399 -0.20 -1.13 -23.31
CA LEU A 399 0.19 0.18 -23.81
C LEU A 399 -0.49 1.23 -22.94
N MET A 400 0.29 2.08 -22.28
CA MET A 400 -0.22 3.10 -21.36
C MET A 400 0.42 4.44 -21.65
N THR A 401 -0.33 5.50 -21.48
CA THR A 401 0.15 6.88 -21.53
C THR A 401 -0.41 7.68 -20.37
N ASP A 402 0.41 8.58 -19.84
CA ASP A 402 0.05 9.56 -18.82
C ASP A 402 0.60 10.92 -19.22
N PHE A 403 -0.28 11.88 -19.42
CA PHE A 403 0.06 13.27 -19.70
C PHE A 403 -0.41 14.11 -18.53
N THR A 404 0.51 14.62 -17.74
CA THR A 404 0.25 15.41 -16.55
C THR A 404 0.84 16.81 -16.73
N TRP A 405 0.06 17.84 -16.49
CA TRP A 405 0.49 19.24 -16.44
C TRP A 405 0.34 19.75 -15.02
N LYS A 406 1.45 20.21 -14.45
CA LYS A 406 1.49 20.81 -13.11
C LYS A 406 1.85 22.29 -13.26
N HIS A 407 1.10 23.13 -12.57
CA HIS A 407 1.36 24.57 -12.49
C HIS A 407 1.17 25.02 -11.05
N LYS A 408 2.08 25.86 -10.53
CA LYS A 408 1.98 26.44 -9.19
C LYS A 408 2.37 27.90 -9.25
N ASP A 409 1.46 28.74 -8.78
CA ASP A 409 1.71 30.14 -8.45
C ASP A 409 1.84 30.24 -6.94
N GLU A 410 2.88 30.92 -6.47
CA GLU A 410 3.18 31.04 -5.05
C GLU A 410 3.74 32.40 -4.71
N ALA A 411 3.21 33.03 -3.69
CA ALA A 411 3.75 34.25 -3.08
C ALA A 411 4.34 33.88 -1.71
N VAL A 412 5.58 34.27 -1.49
CA VAL A 412 6.34 34.04 -0.25
C VAL A 412 6.66 35.37 0.39
N ASN A 413 6.25 35.55 1.64
CA ASN A 413 6.61 36.68 2.49
C ASN A 413 7.49 36.19 3.64
N GLY A 414 8.43 36.97 4.11
CA GLY A 414 9.33 36.59 5.22
C GLY A 414 10.77 37.02 4.95
N ASN A 415 11.75 36.17 5.22
CA ASN A 415 13.17 36.51 5.10
C ASN A 415 13.59 36.90 3.66
N LEU A 416 12.96 36.31 2.64
CA LEU A 416 13.22 36.60 1.21
C LEU A 416 11.89 36.72 0.47
N PRO A 417 11.20 37.88 0.50
CA PRO A 417 9.92 38.04 -0.20
C PRO A 417 10.06 37.86 -1.69
N ASN A 418 9.20 37.01 -2.28
CA ASN A 418 9.26 36.71 -3.71
C ASN A 418 7.93 36.17 -4.23
N ILE A 419 7.77 36.17 -5.55
CA ILE A 419 6.68 35.53 -6.28
C ILE A 419 7.28 34.45 -7.16
N GLN A 420 6.73 33.26 -7.09
CA GLN A 420 7.15 32.11 -7.87
C GLN A 420 6.07 31.66 -8.84
N ASN A 421 6.50 31.25 -10.01
CA ASN A 421 5.68 30.58 -11.00
C ASN A 421 6.42 29.33 -11.47
N SER A 422 5.83 28.17 -11.24
CA SER A 422 6.39 26.87 -11.60
C SER A 422 5.50 26.13 -12.59
N TYR A 423 6.09 25.52 -13.60
CA TYR A 423 5.40 24.73 -14.60
C TYR A 423 6.20 23.46 -14.94
N SER A 424 5.54 22.31 -14.89
CA SER A 424 6.18 21.01 -15.18
C SER A 424 5.17 20.06 -15.84
N PRO A 425 5.10 20.02 -17.17
CA PRO A 425 4.42 18.97 -17.88
C PRO A 425 5.25 17.69 -17.83
N ASP A 426 4.59 16.57 -17.67
CA ASP A 426 5.17 15.23 -17.68
C ASP A 426 4.38 14.34 -18.65
N LYS A 427 5.05 13.83 -19.67
CA LYS A 427 4.45 13.01 -20.71
C LYS A 427 5.14 11.63 -20.70
N GLN A 428 4.38 10.60 -20.46
CA GLN A 428 4.88 9.23 -20.36
C GLN A 428 4.18 8.32 -21.36
N LEU A 429 4.95 7.44 -22.00
CA LEU A 429 4.46 6.35 -22.82
C LEU A 429 5.15 5.07 -22.37
N VAL A 430 4.37 4.03 -22.08
CA VAL A 430 4.84 2.74 -21.60
C VAL A 430 4.29 1.64 -22.48
N ASN A 431 5.14 0.72 -22.93
CA ASN A 431 4.74 -0.56 -23.49
C ASN A 431 5.34 -1.69 -22.66
N ASP A 432 4.52 -2.64 -22.21
CA ASP A 432 4.91 -3.80 -21.40
C ASP A 432 4.36 -5.05 -22.04
N LEU A 433 5.21 -5.83 -22.72
CA LEU A 433 4.90 -7.08 -23.40
C LEU A 433 5.46 -8.25 -22.61
N TYR A 434 4.61 -9.22 -22.35
CA TYR A 434 4.96 -10.48 -21.71
C TYR A 434 4.34 -11.65 -22.51
N LEU A 435 5.16 -12.58 -22.95
CA LEU A 435 4.75 -13.78 -23.67
C LEU A 435 5.34 -15.00 -22.95
N LEU A 436 4.50 -15.98 -22.65
CA LEU A 436 4.92 -17.24 -22.05
C LEU A 436 4.36 -18.40 -22.85
N LYS A 437 5.22 -19.40 -23.09
CA LYS A 437 4.83 -20.71 -23.64
C LYS A 437 5.41 -21.83 -22.78
N LYS A 438 4.55 -22.76 -22.38
CA LYS A 438 4.89 -23.95 -21.60
C LYS A 438 4.94 -25.17 -22.53
N PHE A 439 5.93 -26.03 -22.34
CA PHE A 439 6.17 -27.26 -23.07
C PHE A 439 6.41 -28.41 -22.06
N GLY A 440 5.36 -29.00 -21.57
CA GLY A 440 5.46 -29.99 -20.50
C GLY A 440 6.11 -29.45 -19.24
N LYS A 441 7.32 -29.90 -18.91
CA LYS A 441 8.13 -29.46 -17.74
C LYS A 441 9.06 -28.27 -18.05
N LYS A 442 8.99 -27.69 -19.23
CA LYS A 442 9.80 -26.55 -19.67
C LYS A 442 8.91 -25.37 -20.00
N PHE A 443 9.43 -24.17 -19.86
CA PHE A 443 8.74 -22.96 -20.30
C PHE A 443 9.73 -21.92 -20.81
N ILE A 444 9.26 -21.09 -21.73
CA ILE A 444 10.00 -19.93 -22.23
C ILE A 444 9.14 -18.71 -21.99
N ILE A 445 9.76 -17.63 -21.52
CA ILE A 445 9.14 -16.34 -21.34
C ILE A 445 9.93 -15.31 -22.12
N PHE A 446 9.27 -14.53 -22.94
CA PHE A 446 9.81 -13.30 -23.49
C PHE A 446 9.14 -12.11 -22.82
N SER A 447 9.93 -11.15 -22.39
CA SER A 447 9.43 -9.89 -21.80
C SER A 447 10.15 -8.71 -22.41
N SER A 448 9.37 -7.68 -22.78
CA SER A 448 9.89 -6.41 -23.29
C SER A 448 9.16 -5.26 -22.62
N TYR A 449 9.88 -4.44 -21.90
CA TYR A 449 9.36 -3.21 -21.29
C TYR A 449 10.04 -2.02 -21.97
N SER A 450 9.27 -1.04 -22.42
CA SER A 450 9.77 0.17 -23.02
C SER A 450 9.06 1.38 -22.40
N PHE A 451 9.83 2.40 -22.09
CA PHE A 451 9.38 3.60 -21.41
C PHE A 451 10.00 4.84 -22.04
N LEU A 452 9.15 5.77 -22.46
CA LEU A 452 9.53 7.08 -22.95
C LEU A 452 8.93 8.14 -22.04
N GLN A 453 9.75 9.09 -21.57
CA GLN A 453 9.30 10.22 -20.77
C GLN A 453 9.92 11.52 -21.28
N ASP A 454 9.09 12.57 -21.34
CA ASP A 454 9.46 13.94 -21.62
C ASP A 454 8.91 14.81 -20.48
N ASN A 455 9.80 15.49 -19.77
CA ASN A 455 9.46 16.26 -18.57
C ASN A 455 10.23 17.59 -18.57
N PRO A 456 9.82 18.59 -19.36
CA PRO A 456 10.36 19.94 -19.23
C PRO A 456 9.85 20.61 -17.95
N GLN A 457 10.70 21.39 -17.29
CA GLN A 457 10.39 22.09 -16.04
C GLN A 457 10.82 23.56 -16.14
N LYS A 458 10.04 24.45 -15.55
CA LYS A 458 10.35 25.86 -15.45
C LYS A 458 10.00 26.37 -14.06
N LEU A 459 10.91 27.13 -13.46
CA LEU A 459 10.69 27.91 -12.26
C LEU A 459 11.10 29.34 -12.54
N SER A 460 10.23 30.28 -12.27
CA SER A 460 10.52 31.73 -12.33
C SER A 460 10.32 32.31 -10.92
N VAL A 461 11.32 32.97 -10.40
CA VAL A 461 11.30 33.60 -9.08
C VAL A 461 11.58 35.09 -9.26
N LEU A 462 10.65 35.93 -8.85
CA LEU A 462 10.74 37.38 -8.86
C LEU A 462 10.91 37.89 -7.42
N TYR A 463 12.09 38.40 -7.11
CA TYR A 463 12.35 39.10 -5.84
C TYR A 463 11.98 40.56 -5.96
N THR A 464 11.73 41.20 -4.82
CA THR A 464 11.45 42.64 -4.78
C THR A 464 12.66 43.45 -5.34
N LYS A 465 12.45 44.24 -6.38
CA LYS A 465 13.48 45.11 -7.02
C LYS A 465 14.62 44.40 -7.80
N GLU A 466 14.46 43.10 -8.11
CA GLU A 466 15.42 42.35 -8.90
C GLU A 466 14.81 41.86 -10.24
N SER A 467 15.67 41.55 -11.21
CA SER A 467 15.25 40.83 -12.40
C SER A 467 14.85 39.41 -12.05
N PRO A 468 13.84 38.81 -12.71
CA PRO A 468 13.41 37.47 -12.40
C PRO A 468 14.54 36.46 -12.64
N LYS A 469 14.76 35.58 -11.65
CA LYS A 469 15.62 34.41 -11.79
C LYS A 469 14.78 33.27 -12.39
N VAL A 470 15.25 32.73 -13.51
CA VAL A 470 14.49 31.71 -14.24
C VAL A 470 15.32 30.48 -14.48
N GLN A 471 14.90 29.38 -13.89
CA GLN A 471 15.42 28.05 -14.17
C GLN A 471 14.55 27.37 -15.24
N ARG A 472 15.17 26.90 -16.30
CA ARG A 472 14.55 26.04 -17.32
C ARG A 472 15.29 24.72 -17.36
N ILE A 473 14.57 23.61 -17.44
CA ILE A 473 15.13 22.28 -17.55
C ILE A 473 14.33 21.55 -18.64
N GLU A 474 15.02 21.02 -19.62
CA GLU A 474 14.47 20.13 -20.63
C GLU A 474 15.09 18.75 -20.42
N GLN A 475 14.26 17.75 -20.18
CA GLN A 475 14.76 16.40 -20.00
C GLN A 475 13.88 15.39 -20.71
N ARG A 476 14.55 14.39 -21.29
CA ARG A 476 13.91 13.28 -21.98
C ARG A 476 14.64 11.99 -21.65
N LYS A 477 13.90 10.92 -21.45
CA LYS A 477 14.44 9.58 -21.16
C LYS A 477 13.75 8.54 -22.02
N LEU A 478 14.56 7.67 -22.60
CA LEU A 478 14.15 6.40 -23.20
C LEU A 478 14.78 5.29 -22.38
N PHE A 479 13.97 4.34 -21.96
CA PHE A 479 14.42 3.13 -21.29
C PHE A 479 13.77 1.91 -21.94
N SER A 480 14.52 0.84 -22.16
CA SER A 480 14.00 -0.43 -22.63
C SER A 480 14.69 -1.58 -21.91
N ASP A 481 13.92 -2.57 -21.44
CA ASP A 481 14.40 -3.80 -20.79
C ASP A 481 13.82 -5.01 -21.51
N ASN A 482 14.68 -5.84 -22.08
CA ASN A 482 14.28 -6.97 -22.91
C ASN A 482 14.96 -8.23 -22.42
N LYS A 483 14.20 -9.31 -22.23
CA LYS A 483 14.72 -10.56 -21.69
C LYS A 483 13.98 -11.78 -22.18
N VAL A 484 14.71 -12.90 -22.14
CA VAL A 484 14.19 -14.24 -22.34
C VAL A 484 14.48 -15.05 -21.08
N ASP A 485 13.48 -15.67 -20.53
CA ASP A 485 13.59 -16.61 -19.42
C ASP A 485 13.37 -18.03 -19.98
N TYR A 486 14.24 -18.97 -19.63
CA TYR A 486 14.09 -20.38 -19.90
C TYR A 486 14.02 -21.17 -18.60
N GLY A 487 12.91 -21.85 -18.39
CA GLY A 487 12.67 -22.60 -17.16
C GLY A 487 12.54 -24.10 -17.40
N ILE A 488 13.10 -24.88 -16.47
CA ILE A 488 13.01 -26.35 -16.45
C ILE A 488 12.55 -26.81 -15.08
N VAL A 489 11.59 -27.73 -15.04
CA VAL A 489 11.13 -28.39 -13.83
C VAL A 489 11.76 -29.77 -13.71
N ALA A 490 12.65 -29.96 -12.74
CA ALA A 490 13.36 -31.21 -12.46
C ALA A 490 12.95 -31.74 -11.08
N GLY A 491 11.84 -32.46 -11.02
CA GLY A 491 11.28 -32.95 -9.76
C GLY A 491 10.86 -31.80 -8.83
N LYS A 492 11.55 -31.67 -7.70
CA LYS A 492 11.30 -30.61 -6.69
C LYS A 492 12.06 -29.31 -6.96
N LEU A 493 12.92 -29.31 -7.99
CA LEU A 493 13.75 -28.17 -8.37
C LEU A 493 13.21 -27.53 -9.64
N VAL A 494 13.02 -26.23 -9.64
CA VAL A 494 12.77 -25.40 -10.81
C VAL A 494 13.97 -24.54 -11.05
N ILE A 495 14.58 -24.67 -12.24
CA ILE A 495 15.70 -23.86 -12.67
C ILE A 495 15.18 -22.87 -13.69
N ASN A 496 15.26 -21.58 -13.41
CA ASN A 496 14.91 -20.53 -14.36
C ASN A 496 16.14 -19.67 -14.66
N THR A 497 16.52 -19.62 -15.93
CA THR A 497 17.65 -18.82 -16.39
C THR A 497 17.14 -17.71 -17.30
N THR A 498 17.42 -16.49 -16.94
CA THR A 498 17.08 -15.27 -17.66
C THR A 498 18.32 -14.71 -18.33
N VAL A 499 18.26 -14.42 -19.61
CA VAL A 499 19.22 -13.61 -20.35
C VAL A 499 18.52 -12.34 -20.81
N GLY A 500 19.12 -11.21 -20.57
CA GLY A 500 18.49 -9.97 -20.98
C GLY A 500 19.44 -8.79 -21.12
N PHE A 501 18.90 -7.72 -21.67
CA PHE A 501 19.58 -6.44 -21.78
C PHE A 501 18.63 -5.30 -21.51
N SER A 502 19.14 -4.23 -20.91
CA SER A 502 18.42 -2.98 -20.82
C SER A 502 19.24 -1.82 -21.40
N LEU A 503 18.56 -0.91 -22.05
CA LEU A 503 19.11 0.30 -22.66
C LEU A 503 18.44 1.50 -21.98
N LEU A 504 19.25 2.47 -21.64
CA LEU A 504 18.82 3.75 -21.11
C LEU A 504 19.51 4.87 -21.87
N SER A 505 18.75 5.83 -22.35
CA SER A 505 19.25 7.08 -22.91
C SER A 505 18.51 8.23 -22.25
N ARG A 506 19.26 9.12 -21.61
CA ARG A 506 18.73 10.32 -20.96
C ARG A 506 19.46 11.55 -21.49
N ASN A 507 18.68 12.53 -21.90
CA ASN A 507 19.15 13.85 -22.26
C ASN A 507 18.59 14.88 -21.28
N MET A 508 19.42 15.79 -20.80
CA MET A 508 19.02 16.92 -19.98
C MET A 508 19.78 18.17 -20.44
N ARG A 509 19.04 19.26 -20.56
CA ARG A 509 19.58 20.61 -20.70
C ARG A 509 18.95 21.49 -19.64
N SER A 510 19.74 22.27 -18.94
CA SER A 510 19.20 23.24 -18.01
C SER A 510 19.89 24.58 -18.16
N ARG A 511 19.15 25.66 -17.91
CA ARG A 511 19.65 27.03 -17.93
C ARG A 511 19.03 27.83 -16.80
N LEU A 512 19.87 28.46 -16.02
CA LEU A 512 19.53 29.46 -15.01
C LEU A 512 19.90 30.84 -15.50
N THR A 513 18.95 31.78 -15.49
CA THR A 513 19.15 33.18 -15.93
C THR A 513 18.74 34.14 -14.81
N GLY A 514 19.22 35.40 -14.86
CA GLY A 514 18.94 36.42 -13.85
C GLY A 514 19.85 36.35 -12.62
N MET A 515 20.91 35.56 -12.67
CA MET A 515 22.00 35.57 -11.69
C MET A 515 23.30 36.00 -12.44
N GLU A 516 23.71 37.22 -12.20
CA GLU A 516 24.98 37.75 -12.73
C GLU A 516 26.13 37.06 -11.95
N GLN A 517 27.09 36.44 -12.66
CA GLN A 517 28.29 35.79 -12.12
C GLN A 517 28.23 34.31 -11.70
N VAL A 518 27.25 33.53 -12.15
CA VAL A 518 27.28 32.08 -11.88
C VAL A 518 27.92 31.35 -13.06
N ASP A 519 29.21 31.00 -12.96
CA ASP A 519 29.94 30.21 -13.98
C ASP A 519 29.30 28.83 -14.29
N LYS A 520 28.42 28.35 -13.46
CA LYS A 520 27.75 27.05 -13.54
C LYS A 520 26.25 27.15 -13.88
N ALA A 521 25.80 28.18 -14.57
CA ALA A 521 24.40 28.46 -14.86
C ALA A 521 23.75 27.52 -15.91
N GLU A 522 24.57 26.81 -16.68
CA GLU A 522 24.06 25.94 -17.75
C GLU A 522 24.55 24.50 -17.58
N ASN A 523 23.65 23.58 -17.81
CA ASN A 523 23.94 22.15 -17.82
C ASN A 523 23.59 21.53 -19.16
N TYR A 524 24.46 20.64 -19.61
CA TYR A 524 24.17 19.66 -20.65
C TYR A 524 24.57 18.29 -20.12
N SER A 525 23.67 17.33 -20.18
CA SER A 525 23.89 15.98 -19.73
C SER A 525 23.32 14.99 -20.72
N HIS A 526 24.14 14.10 -21.22
CA HIS A 526 23.74 12.97 -22.03
C HIS A 526 24.30 11.69 -21.39
N VAL A 527 23.40 10.84 -20.94
CA VAL A 527 23.71 9.57 -20.28
C VAL A 527 23.17 8.43 -21.12
N ASN A 528 24.05 7.53 -21.56
CA ASN A 528 23.70 6.28 -22.20
C ASN A 528 24.19 5.14 -21.34
N SER A 529 23.29 4.24 -20.97
CA SER A 529 23.65 3.05 -20.20
C SER A 529 23.11 1.79 -20.86
N THR A 530 23.95 0.78 -20.94
CA THR A 530 23.59 -0.57 -21.35
C THR A 530 23.87 -1.51 -20.20
N ARG A 531 22.92 -2.37 -19.88
CA ARG A 531 23.07 -3.42 -18.90
C ARG A 531 22.76 -4.75 -19.56
N LEU A 532 23.77 -5.63 -19.68
CA LEU A 532 23.58 -7.03 -20.04
C LEU A 532 23.46 -7.83 -18.75
N TYR A 533 22.63 -8.84 -18.72
CA TYR A 533 22.47 -9.61 -17.51
C TYR A 533 22.11 -11.08 -17.75
N LEU A 534 22.62 -11.90 -16.84
CA LEU A 534 22.28 -13.30 -16.67
C LEU A 534 21.75 -13.49 -15.25
N ILE A 535 20.55 -14.05 -15.11
CA ILE A 535 19.96 -14.35 -13.80
C ILE A 535 19.65 -15.84 -13.76
N SER A 536 20.27 -16.57 -12.84
CA SER A 536 19.92 -17.96 -12.56
C SER A 536 19.11 -17.99 -11.28
N LYS A 537 17.86 -18.47 -11.34
CA LYS A 537 16.97 -18.65 -10.20
C LYS A 537 16.71 -20.14 -10.01
N LEU A 538 17.06 -20.63 -8.82
CA LEU A 538 16.88 -22.01 -8.38
C LEU A 538 15.75 -22.02 -7.35
N GLU A 539 14.59 -22.55 -7.69
CA GLU A 539 13.45 -22.70 -6.78
C GLU A 539 13.38 -24.18 -6.33
N TYR A 540 13.35 -24.38 -5.02
CA TYR A 540 13.31 -25.72 -4.44
C TYR A 540 12.14 -25.86 -3.47
N SER A 541 11.38 -26.94 -3.63
CA SER A 541 10.24 -27.26 -2.78
C SER A 541 10.40 -28.66 -2.17
N LEU A 542 10.51 -28.75 -0.84
CA LEU A 542 10.62 -30.00 -0.09
C LEU A 542 9.56 -30.05 1.01
N GLY A 543 8.48 -30.77 0.76
CA GLY A 543 7.34 -30.80 1.68
C GLY A 543 6.78 -29.40 1.87
N LYS A 544 6.82 -28.90 3.10
CA LYS A 544 6.38 -27.54 3.44
C LYS A 544 7.42 -26.46 3.19
N LEU A 545 8.69 -26.83 3.10
CA LEU A 545 9.76 -25.87 2.84
C LEU A 545 9.74 -25.46 1.36
N LYS A 546 9.66 -24.17 1.11
CA LYS A 546 9.87 -23.59 -0.22
C LYS A 546 10.98 -22.55 -0.14
N SER A 547 11.89 -22.57 -1.11
CA SER A 547 12.98 -21.61 -1.16
C SER A 547 13.36 -21.27 -2.59
N TYR A 548 13.94 -20.11 -2.79
CA TYR A 548 14.67 -19.83 -4.01
C TYR A 548 15.97 -19.09 -3.74
N LEU A 549 16.97 -19.39 -4.55
CA LEU A 549 18.21 -18.65 -4.66
C LEU A 549 18.27 -18.00 -6.04
N SER A 550 18.35 -16.70 -6.09
CA SER A 550 18.53 -15.93 -7.34
C SER A 550 19.94 -15.36 -7.38
N LEU A 551 20.62 -15.58 -8.49
CA LEU A 551 22.01 -15.16 -8.74
C LEU A 551 22.07 -14.24 -9.99
N PRO A 552 21.64 -12.97 -9.87
CA PRO A 552 21.78 -12.01 -10.96
C PRO A 552 23.23 -11.57 -11.13
N VAL A 553 23.74 -11.72 -12.34
CA VAL A 553 25.02 -11.17 -12.79
C VAL A 553 24.72 -10.06 -13.80
N TYR A 554 25.16 -8.86 -13.52
CA TYR A 554 24.96 -7.69 -14.37
C TYR A 554 26.30 -7.18 -14.90
N PHE A 555 26.37 -6.93 -16.18
CA PHE A 555 27.45 -6.22 -16.83
C PHE A 555 26.95 -4.83 -17.27
N TYR A 556 27.42 -3.80 -16.59
CA TYR A 556 27.06 -2.41 -16.85
C TYR A 556 28.10 -1.75 -17.76
N THR A 557 27.62 -1.05 -18.77
CA THR A 557 28.42 -0.09 -19.54
C THR A 557 27.64 1.20 -19.61
N SER A 558 28.19 2.27 -19.06
CA SER A 558 27.54 3.59 -19.04
C SER A 558 28.51 4.66 -19.53
N ARG A 559 27.98 5.64 -20.21
CA ARG A 559 28.73 6.80 -20.72
C ARG A 559 27.98 8.06 -20.36
N TYR A 560 28.71 9.00 -19.81
CA TYR A 560 28.23 10.36 -19.59
C TYR A 560 29.04 11.31 -20.48
N SER A 561 28.36 12.30 -21.05
CA SER A 561 28.96 13.45 -21.68
C SER A 561 28.28 14.74 -21.27
N GLY A 562 29.07 15.66 -20.74
CA GLY A 562 28.66 16.99 -20.32
C GLY A 562 28.96 18.04 -21.38
N LYS A 563 28.95 19.33 -20.98
CA LYS A 563 29.14 20.50 -21.85
C LYS A 563 30.58 20.56 -22.46
N THR A 564 31.59 20.08 -21.74
CA THR A 564 33.01 20.10 -22.17
C THR A 564 33.54 18.68 -22.37
N THR A 565 34.61 18.56 -23.15
CA THR A 565 35.33 17.29 -23.36
C THR A 565 35.89 16.71 -22.06
N ALA A 566 36.21 17.54 -21.07
CA ALA A 566 36.64 17.15 -19.72
C ALA A 566 35.47 16.53 -18.90
N SER A 567 34.20 16.79 -19.28
CA SER A 567 33.02 16.26 -18.60
C SER A 567 32.56 14.93 -19.23
N LYS A 568 33.49 14.06 -19.65
CA LYS A 568 33.17 12.71 -20.17
C LYS A 568 33.61 11.64 -19.21
N GLU A 569 32.71 10.74 -18.91
CA GLU A 569 33.02 9.60 -18.06
C GLU A 569 32.49 8.30 -18.67
N LYS A 570 33.27 7.24 -18.55
CA LYS A 570 32.92 5.90 -18.97
C LYS A 570 33.02 4.96 -17.75
N TYR A 571 32.01 4.16 -17.58
CA TYR A 571 31.93 3.17 -16.51
C TYR A 571 31.68 1.79 -17.11
N THR A 572 32.45 0.81 -16.68
CA THR A 572 32.23 -0.60 -17.04
C THR A 572 32.44 -1.44 -15.78
N LYS A 573 31.44 -2.23 -15.41
CA LYS A 573 31.50 -3.01 -14.17
C LYS A 573 30.67 -4.27 -14.25
N LEU A 574 31.21 -5.35 -13.71
CA LEU A 574 30.49 -6.59 -13.42
C LEU A 574 29.98 -6.56 -11.98
N SER A 575 28.74 -6.99 -11.76
CA SER A 575 28.10 -7.00 -10.43
C SER A 575 27.32 -8.28 -10.22
N LEU A 576 27.48 -8.93 -9.08
CA LEU A 576 26.68 -10.08 -8.63
C LEU A 576 25.76 -9.62 -7.48
N ASN A 577 24.45 -9.86 -7.65
CA ASN A 577 23.41 -9.39 -6.73
C ASN A 577 22.56 -10.55 -6.18
N PRO A 578 23.12 -11.43 -5.34
CA PRO A 578 22.42 -12.62 -4.85
C PRO A 578 21.22 -12.27 -3.97
N ARG A 579 20.14 -13.07 -4.11
CA ARG A 579 18.98 -13.03 -3.24
C ARG A 579 18.55 -14.44 -2.86
N LEU A 580 18.41 -14.69 -1.56
CA LEU A 580 17.85 -15.91 -0.99
C LEU A 580 16.48 -15.59 -0.38
N TYR A 581 15.51 -16.44 -0.64
CA TYR A 581 14.22 -16.44 0.02
C TYR A 581 13.90 -17.85 0.50
N VAL A 582 13.40 -17.95 1.72
CA VAL A 582 12.97 -19.21 2.35
C VAL A 582 11.65 -18.97 3.03
N THR A 583 10.67 -19.83 2.77
CA THR A 583 9.39 -19.85 3.48
C THR A 583 9.13 -21.23 4.05
N TYR A 584 8.69 -21.27 5.30
CA TYR A 584 8.40 -22.50 6.03
C TYR A 584 7.16 -22.36 6.92
N PRO A 585 6.02 -22.92 6.51
CA PRO A 585 4.85 -23.06 7.39
C PRO A 585 5.06 -24.26 8.33
N PHE A 586 5.55 -23.99 9.56
CA PHE A 586 5.80 -25.05 10.53
C PHE A 586 4.52 -25.60 11.20
N SER A 587 3.41 -24.90 11.04
CA SER A 587 2.06 -25.41 11.35
C SER A 587 1.04 -24.84 10.36
N SER A 588 -0.22 -25.24 10.46
CA SER A 588 -1.33 -24.65 9.71
C SER A 588 -1.60 -23.17 10.10
N ARG A 589 -1.07 -22.72 11.24
CA ARG A 589 -1.28 -21.38 11.80
C ARG A 589 -0.07 -20.49 11.69
N TRP A 590 1.13 -21.04 11.69
CA TRP A 590 2.38 -20.29 11.74
C TRP A 590 3.21 -20.49 10.48
N GLN A 591 3.66 -19.39 9.92
CA GLN A 591 4.59 -19.38 8.79
C GLN A 591 5.73 -18.40 9.08
N MET A 592 6.93 -18.77 8.70
CA MET A 592 8.13 -17.93 8.74
C MET A 592 8.68 -17.74 7.34
N ASP A 593 9.00 -16.52 7.00
CA ASP A 593 9.67 -16.14 5.75
C ASP A 593 10.97 -15.43 6.07
N ILE A 594 12.04 -15.78 5.36
CA ILE A 594 13.36 -15.13 5.50
C ILE A 594 13.83 -14.69 4.12
N THR A 595 14.23 -13.45 4.00
CA THR A 595 14.85 -12.89 2.80
C THR A 595 16.22 -12.33 3.12
N GLY A 596 17.24 -12.75 2.37
CA GLY A 596 18.57 -12.14 2.40
C GLY A 596 18.95 -11.66 1.01
N SER A 597 19.54 -10.47 0.88
CA SER A 597 20.00 -9.97 -0.41
C SER A 597 21.23 -9.06 -0.28
N VAL A 598 22.07 -9.13 -1.31
CA VAL A 598 23.12 -8.16 -1.57
C VAL A 598 22.88 -7.59 -2.96
N SER A 599 22.94 -6.29 -3.10
CA SER A 599 22.79 -5.62 -4.40
C SER A 599 23.83 -4.55 -4.57
N SER A 600 24.28 -4.38 -5.80
CA SER A 600 25.18 -3.33 -6.19
C SER A 600 24.66 -2.71 -7.49
N SER A 601 24.69 -1.38 -7.57
CA SER A 601 24.23 -0.61 -8.74
C SER A 601 25.11 0.61 -8.94
N PRO A 602 25.27 1.10 -10.18
CA PRO A 602 25.93 2.40 -10.40
C PRO A 602 25.14 3.55 -9.77
N SER A 603 25.78 4.70 -9.61
CA SER A 603 25.15 5.97 -9.24
C SER A 603 23.97 6.29 -10.16
N GLY A 604 22.91 6.88 -9.62
CA GLY A 604 21.73 7.26 -10.41
C GLY A 604 22.04 8.34 -11.43
N GLU A 605 21.47 8.26 -12.64
CA GLU A 605 21.68 9.21 -13.71
C GLU A 605 21.19 10.63 -13.39
N SER A 606 20.34 10.79 -12.37
CA SER A 606 19.89 12.11 -11.91
C SER A 606 21.00 12.99 -11.35
N LEU A 607 22.15 12.41 -10.97
CA LEU A 607 23.30 13.14 -10.44
C LEU A 607 24.24 13.63 -11.54
N PHE A 608 24.06 13.19 -12.79
CA PHE A 608 24.99 13.46 -13.88
C PHE A 608 24.75 14.82 -14.54
N TYR A 609 25.21 15.87 -13.91
CA TYR A 609 25.32 17.24 -14.42
C TYR A 609 26.38 17.98 -13.59
N THR A 610 26.87 19.15 -14.07
CA THR A 610 28.06 19.80 -13.48
C THR A 610 27.77 21.19 -12.92
N GLY A 611 26.66 21.82 -13.23
CA GLY A 611 26.31 23.14 -12.75
C GLY A 611 25.19 23.13 -11.72
N TYR A 612 24.66 24.30 -11.45
CA TYR A 612 23.57 24.48 -10.50
C TYR A 612 22.21 24.30 -11.18
N ILE A 613 21.27 23.75 -10.40
CA ILE A 613 19.84 23.74 -10.70
C ILE A 613 19.12 24.38 -9.51
N MET A 614 18.41 25.46 -9.75
CA MET A 614 17.55 26.11 -8.76
C MET A 614 16.27 25.29 -8.59
N ASN A 615 16.12 24.60 -7.45
CA ASN A 615 14.98 23.73 -7.14
C ASN A 615 13.80 24.52 -6.55
N SER A 616 14.11 25.61 -5.82
CA SER A 616 13.18 26.58 -5.26
C SER A 616 13.86 27.94 -5.17
N TYR A 617 13.14 28.97 -4.74
CA TYR A 617 13.70 30.30 -4.54
C TYR A 617 14.87 30.33 -3.53
N ARG A 618 15.06 29.30 -2.69
CA ARG A 618 16.07 29.24 -1.64
C ARG A 618 17.01 28.05 -1.77
N THR A 619 16.70 27.07 -2.59
CA THR A 619 17.48 25.85 -2.69
C THR A 619 18.03 25.62 -4.09
N MET A 620 19.28 25.24 -4.15
CA MET A 620 19.95 24.81 -5.38
C MET A 620 20.53 23.41 -5.18
N SER A 621 20.61 22.66 -6.26
CA SER A 621 21.38 21.42 -6.30
C SER A 621 22.50 21.50 -7.29
N GLU A 622 23.62 20.90 -6.95
CA GLU A 622 24.75 20.70 -7.83
C GLU A 622 24.93 19.22 -8.12
N GLY A 623 25.17 18.85 -9.36
CA GLY A 623 25.36 17.47 -9.75
C GLY A 623 26.69 16.86 -9.28
N TYR A 624 26.74 15.54 -9.35
CA TYR A 624 27.95 14.76 -9.07
C TYR A 624 28.13 13.70 -10.15
N PRO A 625 28.66 14.09 -11.33
CA PRO A 625 28.68 13.24 -12.53
C PRO A 625 29.82 12.19 -12.49
N VAL A 626 29.94 11.47 -11.38
CA VAL A 626 30.94 10.43 -11.19
C VAL A 626 30.25 9.07 -11.03
N TYR A 627 30.63 8.13 -11.90
CA TYR A 627 30.15 6.76 -11.77
C TYR A 627 30.87 6.05 -10.62
N LYS A 628 30.13 5.79 -9.58
CA LYS A 628 30.52 5.00 -8.41
C LYS A 628 29.54 3.87 -8.21
N GLN A 629 29.89 2.89 -7.41
CA GLN A 629 29.04 1.73 -7.13
C GLN A 629 28.44 1.84 -5.73
N ASN A 630 27.12 1.95 -5.68
CA ASN A 630 26.36 1.83 -4.44
C ASN A 630 26.17 0.35 -4.10
N ARG A 631 26.27 -0.01 -2.83
CA ARG A 631 26.05 -1.36 -2.33
C ARG A 631 24.98 -1.36 -1.26
N ARG A 632 24.06 -2.33 -1.32
CA ARG A 632 23.06 -2.56 -0.28
C ARG A 632 23.04 -4.02 0.13
N GLN A 633 23.02 -4.24 1.43
CA GLN A 633 22.84 -5.53 2.07
C GLN A 633 21.53 -5.48 2.88
N MET A 634 20.75 -6.53 2.84
CA MET A 634 19.49 -6.60 3.56
C MET A 634 19.21 -8.01 4.04
N ILE A 635 18.73 -8.12 5.26
CA ILE A 635 18.13 -9.33 5.80
C ILE A 635 16.77 -8.95 6.40
N GLU A 636 15.75 -9.77 6.13
CA GLU A 636 14.41 -9.59 6.63
C GLU A 636 13.84 -10.93 7.05
N GLY A 637 13.27 -10.99 8.24
CA GLY A 637 12.50 -12.11 8.76
C GLY A 637 11.06 -11.68 8.99
N ASN A 638 10.10 -12.50 8.56
CA ASN A 638 8.69 -12.29 8.75
C ASN A 638 8.07 -13.53 9.40
N LEU A 639 7.35 -13.34 10.50
CA LEU A 639 6.63 -14.38 11.21
C LEU A 639 5.15 -14.04 11.17
N SER A 640 4.35 -14.89 10.55
CA SER A 640 2.91 -14.71 10.45
C SER A 640 2.15 -15.80 11.21
N TYR A 641 1.07 -15.37 11.87
CA TYR A 641 0.12 -16.23 12.58
C TYR A 641 -1.27 -16.03 11.98
N LYS A 642 -1.98 -17.15 11.78
CA LYS A 642 -3.31 -17.14 11.19
C LYS A 642 -4.20 -18.18 11.87
N GLN A 643 -5.33 -17.72 12.42
CA GLN A 643 -6.40 -18.59 12.91
C GLN A 643 -7.75 -17.98 12.50
N ALA A 644 -8.16 -18.31 11.28
CA ALA A 644 -9.32 -17.69 10.61
C ALA A 644 -10.63 -17.89 11.40
N MET A 645 -10.84 -19.08 12.00
CA MET A 645 -12.06 -19.39 12.76
C MET A 645 -12.20 -18.56 14.04
N GLU A 646 -11.09 -18.14 14.63
CA GLU A 646 -11.05 -17.24 15.79
C GLU A 646 -10.87 -15.78 15.42
N GLU A 647 -10.88 -15.47 14.11
CA GLU A 647 -10.64 -14.12 13.58
C GLU A 647 -9.35 -13.50 14.14
N LEU A 648 -8.29 -14.33 14.37
CA LEU A 648 -7.02 -13.90 14.93
C LEU A 648 -5.90 -14.00 13.88
N PHE A 649 -5.31 -12.85 13.55
CA PHE A 649 -4.18 -12.75 12.62
C PHE A 649 -3.11 -11.89 13.24
N GLY A 650 -1.86 -12.30 13.07
CA GLY A 650 -0.70 -11.58 13.54
C GLY A 650 0.44 -11.63 12.53
N ASN A 651 1.24 -10.59 12.50
CA ASN A 651 2.45 -10.52 11.69
C ASN A 651 3.53 -9.79 12.47
N LEU A 652 4.76 -10.30 12.42
CA LEU A 652 5.95 -9.66 12.97
C LEU A 652 7.04 -9.67 11.89
N SER A 653 7.51 -8.49 11.50
CA SER A 653 8.62 -8.33 10.55
C SER A 653 9.80 -7.65 11.22
N VAL A 654 10.99 -8.20 11.03
CA VAL A 654 12.26 -7.63 11.48
C VAL A 654 13.16 -7.47 10.27
N ARG A 655 13.64 -6.26 10.01
CA ARG A 655 14.51 -5.94 8.88
C ARG A 655 15.74 -5.18 9.33
N TYR A 656 16.88 -5.59 8.81
CA TYR A 656 18.13 -4.83 8.88
C TYR A 656 18.64 -4.58 7.46
N SER A 657 19.04 -3.38 7.16
CA SER A 657 19.71 -3.04 5.90
C SER A 657 20.89 -2.10 6.13
N ARG A 658 21.97 -2.34 5.39
CA ARG A 658 23.12 -1.44 5.29
C ARG A 658 23.27 -1.01 3.84
N SER A 659 23.24 0.28 3.60
CA SER A 659 23.50 0.89 2.30
C SER A 659 24.80 1.67 2.36
N THR A 660 25.75 1.35 1.49
CA THR A 660 27.02 2.03 1.36
C THR A 660 27.04 2.79 0.05
N THR A 661 27.19 4.10 0.11
CA THR A 661 27.44 4.98 -1.05
C THR A 661 28.86 5.50 -0.98
N PRO A 662 29.61 5.56 -2.10
CA PRO A 662 30.97 6.08 -2.14
C PRO A 662 31.03 7.62 -2.22
N TYR A 663 29.95 8.27 -1.88
CA TYR A 663 29.81 9.73 -1.79
C TYR A 663 28.91 10.07 -0.61
N THR A 664 29.22 11.20 0.05
CA THR A 664 28.48 11.72 1.19
C THR A 664 27.65 12.93 0.78
N PRO A 665 26.38 13.06 1.17
CA PRO A 665 25.60 14.28 0.95
C PRO A 665 26.31 15.48 1.58
N TYR A 666 26.37 16.55 0.84
CA TYR A 666 26.99 17.82 1.25
C TYR A 666 26.00 18.96 1.08
N GLN A 667 25.88 19.79 2.10
CA GLN A 667 25.04 20.98 2.10
C GLN A 667 25.86 22.19 2.51
N GLN A 668 25.68 23.31 1.80
CA GLN A 668 26.33 24.56 2.10
C GLN A 668 25.33 25.71 2.04
N PHE A 669 25.37 26.59 3.03
CA PHE A 669 24.66 27.85 2.99
C PHE A 669 25.57 28.93 2.36
N GLN A 670 25.18 29.43 1.21
CA GLN A 670 25.92 30.45 0.46
C GLN A 670 24.94 31.47 -0.12
N GLU A 671 25.19 32.77 0.13
CA GLU A 671 24.41 33.89 -0.43
C GLU A 671 22.88 33.76 -0.26
N GLY A 672 22.44 33.20 0.87
CA GLY A 672 20.99 32.97 1.15
C GLY A 672 20.39 31.71 0.52
N TYR A 673 21.20 30.92 -0.21
CA TYR A 673 20.80 29.64 -0.78
C TYR A 673 21.36 28.47 0.05
N LEU A 674 20.55 27.43 0.20
CA LEU A 674 21.01 26.12 0.59
C LEU A 674 21.40 25.33 -0.67
N ILE A 675 22.68 25.11 -0.86
CA ILE A 675 23.23 24.35 -1.98
C ILE A 675 23.42 22.90 -1.52
N SER A 676 22.77 21.97 -2.17
CA SER A 676 22.91 20.54 -1.93
C SER A 676 23.73 19.88 -3.04
N SER A 677 24.77 19.16 -2.68
CA SER A 677 25.67 18.44 -3.60
C SER A 677 26.16 17.14 -2.95
N TYR A 678 27.20 16.57 -3.50
CA TYR A 678 27.88 15.40 -2.96
C TYR A 678 29.38 15.60 -2.99
N GLN A 679 30.05 15.08 -1.98
CA GLN A 679 31.51 15.01 -1.93
C GLN A 679 31.98 13.57 -1.91
N GLU A 680 33.21 13.32 -2.32
CA GLU A 680 33.84 12.02 -2.25
C GLU A 680 34.03 11.59 -0.81
N GLY A 681 33.63 10.38 -0.48
CA GLY A 681 33.70 9.81 0.86
C GLY A 681 32.62 8.74 1.08
N GLU A 682 33.01 7.64 1.70
CA GLU A 682 32.08 6.54 1.96
C GLU A 682 31.05 6.95 3.01
N ASN A 683 29.77 6.83 2.68
CA ASN A 683 28.66 7.00 3.59
C ASN A 683 27.92 5.68 3.80
N ASN A 684 27.89 5.22 5.04
CA ASN A 684 27.19 4.01 5.46
C ASN A 684 25.89 4.39 6.14
N ARG A 685 24.77 4.07 5.49
CA ARG A 685 23.44 4.19 6.11
C ARG A 685 22.99 2.83 6.64
N ASN A 686 22.87 2.71 7.96
CA ASN A 686 22.35 1.53 8.63
C ASN A 686 20.90 1.79 9.02
N GLN A 687 20.03 0.84 8.72
CA GLN A 687 18.62 0.92 9.08
C GLN A 687 18.18 -0.40 9.71
N PHE A 688 17.64 -0.33 10.91
CA PHE A 688 16.98 -1.41 11.60
C PHE A 688 15.50 -1.07 11.77
N SER A 689 14.62 -2.02 11.53
CA SER A 689 13.18 -1.83 11.75
C SER A 689 12.51 -3.11 12.25
N ILE A 690 11.57 -2.92 13.15
CA ILE A 690 10.64 -3.97 13.62
C ILE A 690 9.25 -3.43 13.34
N SER A 691 8.36 -4.26 12.80
CA SER A 691 6.95 -3.94 12.68
C SER A 691 6.11 -5.14 13.08
N ALA A 692 5.03 -4.89 13.80
CA ALA A 692 4.08 -5.89 14.22
C ALA A 692 2.67 -5.43 13.88
N SER A 693 1.82 -6.36 13.46
CA SER A 693 0.40 -6.13 13.29
C SER A 693 -0.39 -7.27 13.93
N LEU A 694 -1.48 -6.93 14.59
CA LEU A 694 -2.40 -7.88 15.20
C LEU A 694 -3.83 -7.46 14.86
N SER A 695 -4.66 -8.42 14.51
CA SER A 695 -6.10 -8.21 14.35
C SER A 695 -6.88 -9.35 15.01
N LYS A 696 -7.89 -9.01 15.80
CA LYS A 696 -8.75 -9.96 16.52
C LYS A 696 -10.20 -9.53 16.46
N GLY A 697 -11.06 -10.44 16.00
CA GLY A 697 -12.49 -10.34 16.21
C GLY A 697 -12.87 -10.79 17.62
N ILE A 698 -13.74 -10.05 18.28
CA ILE A 698 -14.22 -10.35 19.65
C ILE A 698 -15.73 -10.47 19.60
N SER A 699 -16.21 -11.70 19.71
CA SER A 699 -17.63 -12.04 19.50
C SER A 699 -18.56 -11.46 20.57
N TRP A 700 -18.13 -11.38 21.84
CA TRP A 700 -18.95 -10.90 22.94
C TRP A 700 -19.21 -9.38 22.90
N ILE A 701 -18.29 -8.57 22.31
CA ILE A 701 -18.50 -7.13 22.07
C ILE A 701 -18.91 -6.84 20.62
N LYS A 702 -19.09 -7.88 19.79
CA LYS A 702 -19.36 -7.76 18.32
C LYS A 702 -18.42 -6.78 17.65
N GLY A 703 -17.14 -6.84 17.98
CA GLY A 703 -16.16 -5.85 17.60
C GLY A 703 -14.87 -6.45 17.11
N TYR A 704 -13.98 -5.56 16.66
CA TYR A 704 -12.65 -5.86 16.17
C TYR A 704 -11.63 -4.96 16.85
N ILE A 705 -10.50 -5.55 17.21
CA ILE A 705 -9.31 -4.84 17.67
C ILE A 705 -8.20 -5.05 16.65
N PHE A 706 -7.56 -3.94 16.26
CA PHE A 706 -6.37 -3.94 15.42
C PHE A 706 -5.27 -3.19 16.16
N LEU A 707 -4.05 -3.70 16.10
CA LEU A 707 -2.88 -3.03 16.63
C LEU A 707 -1.77 -3.10 15.57
N ASP A 708 -1.33 -1.95 15.12
CA ASP A 708 -0.11 -1.84 14.31
C ASP A 708 0.95 -1.13 15.17
N ALA A 709 2.16 -1.69 15.22
CA ALA A 709 3.29 -1.10 15.91
C ALA A 709 4.55 -1.19 15.05
N ALA A 710 5.35 -0.14 15.01
CA ALA A 710 6.61 -0.13 14.30
C ALA A 710 7.67 0.64 15.09
N TYR A 711 8.89 0.18 14.97
CA TYR A 711 10.09 0.85 15.43
C TYR A 711 11.09 0.92 14.28
N SER A 712 11.75 2.03 14.10
CA SER A 712 12.86 2.18 13.14
C SER A 712 14.01 2.97 13.77
N ASP A 713 15.25 2.53 13.51
CA ASP A 713 16.51 3.23 13.81
C ASP A 713 17.27 3.37 12.49
N SER A 714 17.55 4.59 12.07
CA SER A 714 18.31 4.91 10.86
C SER A 714 19.48 5.81 11.21
N ARG A 715 20.69 5.40 10.83
CA ARG A 715 21.92 6.14 11.08
C ARG A 715 22.63 6.44 9.77
N SER A 716 23.05 7.69 9.56
CA SER A 716 23.76 8.14 8.36
C SER A 716 24.67 9.33 8.69
N LEU A 717 25.40 9.81 7.69
CA LEU A 717 26.28 10.96 7.78
C LEU A 717 25.86 12.01 6.74
N LEU A 718 25.76 13.25 7.14
CA LEU A 718 25.63 14.43 6.31
C LEU A 718 26.85 15.34 6.58
N VAL A 719 27.32 16.06 5.58
CA VAL A 719 28.28 17.15 5.77
C VAL A 719 27.57 18.47 5.49
N ARG A 720 27.63 19.40 6.44
CA ARG A 720 27.01 20.72 6.29
C ARG A 720 28.02 21.81 6.63
N ASN A 721 28.27 22.74 5.72
CA ASN A 721 29.28 23.78 5.85
C ASN A 721 30.67 23.21 6.26
N ASP A 722 31.11 22.14 5.60
CA ASP A 722 32.35 21.39 5.85
C ASP A 722 32.42 20.65 7.20
N LEU A 723 31.41 20.75 8.05
CA LEU A 723 31.32 20.00 9.30
C LEU A 723 30.56 18.67 9.09
N LYS A 724 31.09 17.60 9.65
CA LYS A 724 30.43 16.29 9.64
C LYS A 724 29.29 16.32 10.66
N VAL A 725 28.09 15.95 10.19
CA VAL A 725 26.89 15.85 11.01
C VAL A 725 26.43 14.39 11.02
N PRO A 726 26.99 13.55 11.92
CA PRO A 726 26.43 12.21 12.13
C PRO A 726 25.00 12.35 12.68
N ASN A 727 24.07 11.57 12.16
CA ASN A 727 22.70 11.62 12.63
C ASN A 727 22.17 10.21 12.91
N ALA A 728 21.32 10.12 13.94
CA ALA A 728 20.55 8.94 14.28
C ALA A 728 19.07 9.34 14.43
N GLN A 729 18.23 8.81 13.58
CA GLN A 729 16.79 9.00 13.68
C GLN A 729 16.12 7.72 14.17
N ARG A 730 15.41 7.81 15.30
CA ARG A 730 14.63 6.72 15.87
C ARG A 730 13.17 7.12 15.90
N THR A 731 12.30 6.21 15.48
CA THR A 731 10.86 6.45 15.45
C THR A 731 10.11 5.24 15.98
N TRP A 732 9.17 5.49 16.90
CA TRP A 732 8.15 4.54 17.35
C TRP A 732 6.80 5.00 16.80
N HIS A 733 6.04 4.07 16.29
CA HIS A 733 4.72 4.31 15.74
C HIS A 733 3.76 3.24 16.23
N ILE A 734 2.66 3.62 16.88
CA ILE A 734 1.69 2.69 17.46
C ILE A 734 0.29 3.15 17.08
N VAL A 735 -0.50 2.26 16.46
CA VAL A 735 -1.83 2.56 15.96
C VAL A 735 -2.83 1.50 16.41
N PRO A 736 -3.36 1.57 17.65
CA PRO A 736 -4.51 0.78 18.03
C PRO A 736 -5.79 1.32 17.36
N ARG A 737 -6.61 0.40 16.90
CA ARG A 737 -7.94 0.68 16.35
C ARG A 737 -8.93 -0.27 16.99
N LEU A 738 -10.07 0.26 17.40
CA LEU A 738 -11.16 -0.48 18.00
C LEU A 738 -12.46 -0.13 17.26
N GLU A 739 -13.22 -1.13 16.88
CA GLU A 739 -14.58 -0.96 16.40
C GLU A 739 -15.48 -1.97 17.11
N MET A 740 -16.54 -1.48 17.80
CA MET A 740 -17.44 -2.34 18.57
C MET A 740 -18.88 -1.81 18.52
N ASP A 741 -19.82 -2.71 18.67
CA ASP A 741 -21.22 -2.37 18.94
C ASP A 741 -21.47 -2.40 20.46
N LEU A 742 -21.49 -1.22 21.07
CA LEU A 742 -21.80 -1.06 22.49
C LEU A 742 -23.23 -1.50 22.76
N PHE A 743 -24.15 -1.12 21.86
CA PHE A 743 -25.53 -1.54 21.85
C PHE A 743 -25.98 -1.82 20.40
N ARG A 744 -27.13 -2.39 20.20
CA ARG A 744 -27.68 -2.62 18.83
C ARG A 744 -27.86 -1.35 18.03
N TRP A 745 -28.00 -0.22 18.69
CA TRP A 745 -28.21 1.09 18.13
C TRP A 745 -27.01 2.05 18.25
N LEU A 746 -25.90 1.61 18.91
CA LEU A 746 -24.71 2.42 19.13
C LEU A 746 -23.45 1.65 18.76
N THR A 747 -22.77 2.12 17.72
CA THR A 747 -21.44 1.64 17.30
C THR A 747 -20.39 2.68 17.66
N MET A 748 -19.31 2.25 18.27
CA MET A 748 -18.13 3.05 18.60
C MET A 748 -16.96 2.62 17.72
N LYS A 749 -16.26 3.60 17.15
CA LYS A 749 -14.95 3.42 16.52
C LYS A 749 -13.95 4.34 17.21
N TYR A 750 -12.79 3.80 17.56
CA TYR A 750 -11.69 4.57 18.11
C TYR A 750 -10.40 4.22 17.36
N LYS A 751 -9.65 5.23 16.98
CA LYS A 751 -8.32 5.13 16.38
C LYS A 751 -7.39 6.08 17.11
N LEU A 752 -6.25 5.57 17.54
CA LEU A 752 -5.13 6.37 18.01
C LEU A 752 -3.98 6.19 17.02
N ASN A 753 -3.29 7.26 16.69
CA ASN A 753 -2.04 7.26 15.94
C ASN A 753 -1.00 7.98 16.83
N TYR A 754 -0.10 7.22 17.42
CA TYR A 754 0.97 7.73 18.26
C TYR A 754 2.31 7.57 17.56
N ALA A 755 3.03 8.66 17.37
CA ALA A 755 4.39 8.67 16.85
C ALA A 755 5.32 9.39 17.81
N TYR A 756 6.42 8.75 18.18
CA TYR A 756 7.50 9.35 18.95
C TYR A 756 8.79 9.26 18.13
N SER A 757 9.40 10.38 17.84
CA SER A 757 10.59 10.47 17.00
C SER A 757 11.71 11.21 17.74
N ILE A 758 12.93 10.71 17.62
CA ILE A 758 14.16 11.30 18.16
C ILE A 758 15.11 11.50 16.98
N LEU A 759 15.65 12.71 16.86
CA LEU A 759 16.78 13.03 15.98
C LEU A 759 17.96 13.42 16.85
N ALA A 760 18.98 12.58 16.91
CA ALA A 760 20.24 12.84 17.58
C ALA A 760 21.32 13.14 16.53
N LEU A 761 22.03 14.28 16.64
CA LEU A 761 23.04 14.71 15.69
C LEU A 761 24.45 14.29 16.11
N GLU A 762 24.84 14.46 17.35
CA GLU A 762 26.16 14.07 17.86
C GLU A 762 26.02 13.29 19.16
N ASP A 763 25.15 13.76 20.05
CA ASP A 763 24.94 13.20 21.38
C ASP A 763 23.43 13.01 21.63
N GLU A 764 23.07 12.00 22.41
CA GLU A 764 21.68 11.76 22.81
C GLU A 764 21.15 12.82 23.77
N GLU A 765 22.02 13.53 24.48
CA GLU A 765 21.64 14.62 25.40
C GLU A 765 21.10 15.86 24.65
N THR A 766 21.61 16.13 23.43
CA THR A 766 21.16 17.25 22.57
C THR A 766 20.06 16.87 21.58
N ALA A 767 19.53 15.67 21.68
CA ALA A 767 18.59 15.13 20.72
C ALA A 767 17.26 15.92 20.69
N THR A 768 16.82 16.27 19.50
CA THR A 768 15.48 16.80 19.26
C THR A 768 14.45 15.68 19.33
N ARG A 769 13.40 15.89 20.12
CA ARG A 769 12.32 14.93 20.33
C ARG A 769 11.02 15.50 19.81
N ASN A 770 10.23 14.65 19.19
CA ASN A 770 8.92 15.02 18.65
C ASN A 770 7.89 13.95 18.99
N ILE A 771 6.77 14.36 19.58
CA ILE A 771 5.62 13.50 19.89
C ILE A 771 4.46 13.99 19.04
N SER A 772 3.84 13.06 18.29
CA SER A 772 2.59 13.31 17.60
C SER A 772 1.57 12.27 18.06
N LEU A 773 0.42 12.72 18.52
CA LEU A 773 -0.66 11.87 18.97
C LEU A 773 -1.96 12.37 18.33
N ASN A 774 -2.56 11.51 17.48
CA ASN A 774 -3.81 11.83 16.81
C ASN A 774 -4.86 10.80 17.21
N GLN A 775 -5.94 11.26 17.81
CA GLN A 775 -7.04 10.42 18.26
C GLN A 775 -8.30 10.75 17.46
N GLN A 776 -9.03 9.71 17.10
CA GLN A 776 -10.33 9.85 16.46
C GLN A 776 -11.34 8.93 17.16
N LEU A 777 -12.42 9.51 17.64
CA LEU A 777 -13.56 8.81 18.18
C LEU A 777 -14.78 9.07 17.28
N SER A 778 -15.42 8.01 16.79
CA SER A 778 -16.69 8.08 16.09
C SER A 778 -17.75 7.31 16.89
N LEU A 779 -18.84 7.97 17.20
CA LEU A 779 -20.01 7.40 17.85
C LEU A 779 -21.16 7.47 16.85
N ARG A 780 -21.63 6.31 16.39
CA ARG A 780 -22.76 6.21 15.48
C ARG A 780 -23.97 5.69 16.22
N PHE A 781 -24.99 6.49 16.22
CA PHE A 781 -26.29 6.22 16.83
C PHE A 781 -27.32 5.92 15.73
N SER A 782 -27.90 4.75 15.74
CA SER A 782 -28.91 4.29 14.76
C SER A 782 -30.20 3.90 15.51
N PRO A 783 -31.03 4.89 15.92
CA PRO A 783 -32.22 4.63 16.73
C PRO A 783 -33.33 3.93 15.94
N PHE A 784 -33.33 4.09 14.62
CA PHE A 784 -34.29 3.52 13.70
C PHE A 784 -33.59 2.92 12.50
N ALA A 785 -34.13 1.88 11.89
CA ALA A 785 -33.55 1.12 10.79
C ALA A 785 -33.15 1.92 9.53
N LYS A 786 -33.53 3.20 9.44
CA LYS A 786 -33.28 4.06 8.26
C LYS A 786 -32.60 5.37 8.60
N VAL A 787 -32.33 5.63 9.87
CA VAL A 787 -31.74 6.89 10.35
C VAL A 787 -30.47 6.59 11.13
N SER A 788 -29.37 7.17 10.74
CA SER A 788 -28.13 7.13 11.52
C SER A 788 -27.59 8.52 11.75
N MET A 789 -27.10 8.76 12.95
CA MET A 789 -26.41 9.98 13.38
C MET A 789 -24.99 9.60 13.77
N GLU A 790 -23.99 10.29 13.30
CA GLU A 790 -22.61 10.02 13.65
C GLU A 790 -21.95 11.29 14.16
N LEU A 791 -21.36 11.21 15.35
CA LEU A 791 -20.49 12.23 15.91
C LEU A 791 -19.05 11.75 15.77
N VAL A 792 -18.22 12.54 15.09
CA VAL A 792 -16.80 12.29 14.95
C VAL A 792 -16.05 13.37 15.72
N ALA A 793 -15.24 12.97 16.67
CA ALA A 793 -14.33 13.84 17.42
C ALA A 793 -12.88 13.49 17.10
N GLU A 794 -12.08 14.49 16.79
CA GLU A 794 -10.66 14.33 16.51
C GLU A 794 -9.87 15.20 17.48
N HIS A 795 -8.81 14.63 18.05
CA HIS A 795 -7.85 15.35 18.88
C HIS A 795 -6.45 15.11 18.30
N TYR A 796 -5.74 16.21 18.10
CA TYR A 796 -4.36 16.22 17.63
C TYR A 796 -3.50 16.88 18.69
N HIS A 797 -2.47 16.19 19.12
CA HIS A 797 -1.46 16.68 20.06
C HIS A 797 -0.09 16.57 19.40
N ASN A 798 0.62 17.68 19.34
CA ASN A 798 1.99 17.73 18.83
C ASN A 798 2.88 18.45 19.84
N GLU A 799 3.91 17.74 20.29
CA GLU A 799 4.91 18.25 21.22
C GLU A 799 6.29 18.10 20.61
N SER A 800 7.08 19.14 20.61
CA SER A 800 8.48 19.14 20.17
C SER A 800 9.36 19.79 21.22
N SER A 801 10.56 19.27 21.43
CA SER A 801 11.55 19.87 22.31
C SER A 801 12.01 21.28 21.86
N THR A 802 11.72 21.64 20.59
CA THR A 802 12.08 22.93 19.99
C THR A 802 10.90 23.87 19.77
N ASP A 803 9.66 23.43 20.06
CA ASP A 803 8.45 24.23 19.89
C ASP A 803 7.46 23.97 21.04
N ARG A 804 6.44 24.81 21.14
CA ARG A 804 5.42 24.69 22.19
C ARG A 804 4.52 23.49 21.92
N THR A 805 4.09 22.84 23.01
CA THR A 805 3.01 21.85 22.97
C THR A 805 1.74 22.45 22.36
N ARG A 806 1.10 21.72 21.47
CA ARG A 806 -0.12 22.14 20.79
C ARG A 806 -1.18 21.08 20.84
N ASP A 807 -2.34 21.47 21.30
CA ASP A 807 -3.57 20.66 21.29
C ASP A 807 -4.58 21.29 20.34
N PHE A 808 -5.26 20.43 19.58
CA PHE A 808 -6.18 20.85 18.57
C PHE A 808 -7.35 19.87 18.48
N PHE A 809 -8.60 20.39 18.49
CA PHE A 809 -9.80 19.59 18.54
C PHE A 809 -10.72 19.92 17.37
N LEU A 810 -11.25 18.88 16.73
CA LEU A 810 -12.26 18.98 15.69
C LEU A 810 -13.45 18.10 16.05
N ALA A 811 -14.65 18.53 15.62
CA ALA A 811 -15.84 17.71 15.74
C ALA A 811 -16.70 17.86 14.48
N ASP A 812 -17.27 16.74 14.02
CA ASP A 812 -18.21 16.66 12.93
C ASP A 812 -19.49 15.97 13.38
N PHE A 813 -20.61 16.37 12.79
CA PHE A 813 -21.88 15.70 12.93
C PHE A 813 -22.42 15.32 11.55
N ILE A 814 -22.84 14.06 11.39
CA ILE A 814 -23.37 13.51 10.15
C ILE A 814 -24.72 12.88 10.46
N LEU A 815 -25.76 13.32 9.75
CA LEU A 815 -27.08 12.73 9.79
C LEU A 815 -27.37 12.09 8.44
N SER A 816 -27.62 10.79 8.41
CA SER A 816 -28.00 10.06 7.20
C SER A 816 -29.39 9.46 7.34
N HIS A 817 -30.22 9.63 6.33
CA HIS A 817 -31.57 9.07 6.26
C HIS A 817 -31.78 8.31 4.94
N LYS A 818 -31.99 6.99 5.04
CA LYS A 818 -32.40 6.14 3.91
C LYS A 818 -33.92 6.22 3.74
N ILE A 819 -34.38 7.08 2.83
CA ILE A 819 -35.83 7.22 2.52
C ILE A 819 -36.34 5.88 2.00
N SER A 820 -35.58 5.25 1.11
CA SER A 820 -35.88 3.93 0.53
C SER A 820 -34.57 3.15 0.28
N SER A 821 -34.67 1.97 -0.29
CA SER A 821 -33.51 1.20 -0.75
C SER A 821 -32.70 1.91 -1.85
N LYS A 822 -33.28 2.92 -2.51
CA LYS A 822 -32.68 3.66 -3.61
C LYS A 822 -32.28 5.09 -3.28
N TRP A 823 -32.93 5.71 -2.30
CA TRP A 823 -32.75 7.13 -1.97
C TRP A 823 -32.17 7.31 -0.58
N GLU A 824 -31.11 8.06 -0.49
CA GLU A 824 -30.46 8.47 0.75
C GLU A 824 -30.23 9.99 0.76
N ILE A 825 -30.55 10.62 1.89
CA ILE A 825 -30.21 12.02 2.18
C ILE A 825 -29.18 12.03 3.30
N GLU A 826 -28.17 12.88 3.17
CA GLU A 826 -27.16 13.08 4.19
C GLU A 826 -26.93 14.56 4.44
N VAL A 827 -26.91 14.95 5.72
CA VAL A 827 -26.54 16.27 6.19
C VAL A 827 -25.24 16.18 6.96
N LEU A 828 -24.25 16.95 6.55
CA LEU A 828 -22.90 16.95 7.11
C LEU A 828 -22.62 18.34 7.68
N ALA A 829 -22.37 18.42 8.98
CA ALA A 829 -21.85 19.61 9.65
C ALA A 829 -20.42 19.31 10.09
N LYS A 830 -19.44 19.88 9.40
CA LYS A 830 -18.02 19.64 9.67
C LYS A 830 -17.37 20.81 10.40
N ASN A 831 -16.34 20.49 11.18
CA ASN A 831 -15.56 21.44 11.98
C ASN A 831 -16.46 22.32 12.88
N LEU A 832 -17.26 21.68 13.71
CA LEU A 832 -18.19 22.37 14.63
C LEU A 832 -17.50 23.35 15.56
N MET A 833 -16.24 23.09 15.92
CA MET A 833 -15.42 23.97 16.77
C MET A 833 -14.95 25.23 16.04
N ASN A 834 -15.05 25.23 14.69
CA ASN A 834 -14.64 26.33 13.80
C ASN A 834 -13.15 26.70 13.94
N GLU A 835 -12.32 25.67 14.13
CA GLU A 835 -10.87 25.87 14.10
C GLU A 835 -10.42 26.23 12.68
N GLN A 836 -9.48 27.16 12.57
CA GLN A 836 -9.07 27.70 11.27
C GLN A 836 -7.62 27.41 10.92
N ARG A 837 -6.78 27.05 11.90
CA ARG A 837 -5.37 26.76 11.68
C ARG A 837 -4.93 25.51 12.43
N TYR A 838 -4.15 24.70 11.78
CA TYR A 838 -3.47 23.54 12.36
C TYR A 838 -1.96 23.74 12.32
N VAL A 839 -1.29 23.49 13.44
CA VAL A 839 0.16 23.64 13.56
C VAL A 839 0.79 22.33 13.99
N TYR A 840 1.86 21.94 13.31
CA TYR A 840 2.65 20.77 13.69
C TYR A 840 4.13 20.94 13.34
N THR A 841 5.00 20.22 14.05
CA THR A 841 6.44 20.19 13.84
C THR A 841 6.90 18.79 13.44
N SER A 842 7.77 18.71 12.45
CA SER A 842 8.34 17.47 11.96
C SER A 842 9.80 17.62 11.55
N PHE A 843 10.53 16.50 11.45
CA PHE A 843 11.84 16.47 10.80
C PHE A 843 11.66 16.54 9.28
N THR A 844 12.46 17.36 8.58
CA THR A 844 12.42 17.48 7.11
C THR A 844 13.55 16.74 6.43
N ASP A 845 14.70 16.71 7.08
CA ASP A 845 15.87 15.96 6.64
C ASP A 845 16.64 15.43 7.85
N GLU A 846 17.84 14.96 7.59
CA GLU A 846 18.72 14.35 8.59
C GLU A 846 19.22 15.34 9.66
N ALA A 847 19.07 16.66 9.47
CA ALA A 847 19.56 17.69 10.38
C ALA A 847 18.71 18.97 10.38
N SER A 848 17.42 18.86 10.13
CA SER A 848 16.52 20.01 10.20
C SER A 848 15.11 19.66 10.64
N THR A 849 14.48 20.63 11.31
CA THR A 849 13.06 20.58 11.67
C THR A 849 12.29 21.68 10.96
N VAL A 850 11.01 21.44 10.77
CA VAL A 850 10.08 22.41 10.26
C VAL A 850 8.80 22.43 11.06
N SER A 851 8.45 23.58 11.56
CA SER A 851 7.15 23.88 12.16
C SER A 851 6.28 24.56 11.11
N ARG A 852 5.11 23.97 10.83
CA ARG A 852 4.17 24.46 9.81
C ARG A 852 2.82 24.78 10.45
N SER A 853 2.27 25.92 10.08
CA SER A 853 0.92 26.35 10.41
C SER A 853 0.12 26.44 9.11
N TYR A 854 -0.96 25.67 8.99
CA TYR A 854 -1.82 25.60 7.80
C TYR A 854 -3.20 26.13 8.10
N ASP A 855 -3.78 26.79 7.11
CA ASP A 855 -5.20 27.05 7.12
C ASP A 855 -5.96 25.74 6.88
N ILE A 856 -7.02 25.55 7.65
CA ILE A 856 -7.93 24.42 7.51
C ILE A 856 -9.34 24.89 7.15
N ARG A 857 -10.14 24.00 6.61
CA ARG A 857 -11.51 24.30 6.17
C ARG A 857 -12.35 24.75 7.38
N PRO A 858 -12.98 25.93 7.34
CA PRO A 858 -13.81 26.43 8.42
C PRO A 858 -15.07 25.55 8.59
N ARG A 859 -15.84 25.85 9.64
CA ARG A 859 -17.16 25.25 9.85
C ARG A 859 -17.98 25.28 8.56
N ASN A 860 -18.58 24.15 8.23
CA ASN A 860 -19.42 24.08 7.04
C ASN A 860 -20.61 23.15 7.24
N LEU A 861 -21.66 23.45 6.50
CA LEU A 861 -22.87 22.64 6.46
C LEU A 861 -23.13 22.24 5.00
N MET A 862 -23.41 20.98 4.79
CA MET A 862 -23.66 20.44 3.47
C MET A 862 -24.78 19.41 3.50
N MET A 863 -25.64 19.41 2.48
CA MET A 863 -26.66 18.40 2.26
C MET A 863 -26.39 17.69 0.94
N THR A 864 -26.49 16.35 0.96
CA THR A 864 -26.34 15.52 -0.25
C THR A 864 -27.54 14.59 -0.41
N ILE A 865 -27.88 14.32 -1.66
CA ILE A 865 -28.91 13.37 -2.05
C ILE A 865 -28.26 12.35 -2.97
N LYS A 866 -28.45 11.07 -2.67
CA LYS A 866 -27.96 9.95 -3.46
C LYS A 866 -29.11 9.07 -3.93
N TYR A 867 -29.11 8.76 -5.23
CA TYR A 867 -29.99 7.77 -5.85
C TYR A 867 -29.17 6.58 -6.33
N SER A 868 -29.53 5.37 -5.95
CA SER A 868 -28.91 4.10 -6.39
C SER A 868 -29.90 3.33 -7.26
N TYR A 869 -29.46 2.82 -8.43
CA TYR A 869 -30.31 2.16 -9.42
C TYR A 869 -29.84 0.76 -9.77
#